data_a177791a98c35b683e3a80810513fe28
#
_entry.id   a177791a98c35b683e3a80810513fe28
#
_cell.length_a   1.000
_cell.length_b   1.000
_cell.length_c   1.000
_cell.angle_alpha   90.00
_cell.angle_beta   90.00
_cell.angle_gamma   90.00
#
_symmetry.space_group_name_H-M   'P 1'
#
loop_
_entity.id
_entity.type
_entity.pdbx_description
1 polymer ?
#
loop_
_entity_poly.entity_id
_entity_poly.type
_entity_poly.pdbx_seq_one_letter_code
_entity_poly.pdbx_strand_id
1 'polypeptide(L)'
;MVASPSSGTPGQLQLECSTQANASDRQAPRQLDPAEALDTLLSLDAQIEAVVLNRQHPISGLLPASTAHTVHGNYGDAWVRDCVYSIQCVWGLALAYRRLGGHDTRAFELEQRVLQLMRGLLAAMLRQAAKVERFKTSLAPLDALHAKFDTASGEPVVADDGWGHLQLDATALFLLQLAQLTRSGLVVVQTSHERDFLQNLVYYVSRAYRVADYGIWERGDKGNHGLPERNASSIGLVKAALEALDGLDLYGPHGDGRSRLLIPHDAIVRLRRALRSLLPRESASKEVDSACLAVIGYPAWAVDNPALVERTRQKIRQDLGGPYGYKRFRRDGHQTVIEDHTRLHYQREELAQFESIECEWPLFLAYELVTACCEGRWQEAWTWRDHLDRLAVDQEGVPLLPELYLVPEAAIPAERRQPGSQVRIANPNVPLLWTQSLSWLGDLMLQGLLLPEDLDPSGRRLARPLGAEQVLVALVPASPAIARALEQAGLPVTPAAAGPNARSPRVASARELAERMAAVGANPKLGLSGHPAVRMESMATGRLYRCAGETLAFLAAVLEESTFYLSDDPEQLVDAVGAELRLLQRHWRQAQPPLLLIPVAEGPFQRRPDAILRLGAQLQSGQLEGVPVHLGRLDELQELACWVDLPAHGING
;
A
#
# COMPACT_ATOMS: atom_id res chain seq x y z
N MET A 1 23.52 -1.26 -74.43
CA MET A 1 22.50 -2.12 -73.80
C MET A 1 22.88 -2.34 -72.36
N VAL A 2 22.27 -1.57 -71.52
CA VAL A 2 22.49 -1.65 -70.03
C VAL A 2 21.14 -2.05 -69.45
N ALA A 3 21.14 -3.19 -68.77
CA ALA A 3 19.94 -3.71 -68.14
C ALA A 3 19.70 -3.00 -66.79
N SER A 4 18.47 -2.58 -66.56
CA SER A 4 17.97 -2.02 -65.29
C SER A 4 17.77 -3.13 -64.23
N PRO A 5 18.04 -2.90 -62.96
CA PRO A 5 17.70 -3.86 -61.92
C PRO A 5 16.24 -3.65 -61.43
N SER A 6 15.56 -4.77 -61.27
CA SER A 6 14.20 -4.90 -60.79
C SER A 6 14.09 -4.51 -59.31
N SER A 7 13.06 -3.76 -58.98
CA SER A 7 12.58 -3.42 -57.64
C SER A 7 12.10 -4.68 -56.91
N GLY A 8 12.85 -5.12 -55.90
CA GLY A 8 12.41 -6.12 -54.94
C GLY A 8 11.72 -5.44 -53.75
N THR A 9 10.47 -5.78 -53.53
CA THR A 9 9.67 -5.42 -52.36
C THR A 9 10.29 -6.09 -51.11
N PRO A 10 10.39 -5.41 -49.95
CA PRO A 10 10.87 -6.05 -48.72
C PRO A 10 9.84 -7.07 -48.24
N GLY A 11 10.28 -8.31 -48.12
CA GLY A 11 9.48 -9.40 -47.63
C GLY A 11 9.04 -9.17 -46.18
N GLN A 12 7.75 -9.33 -45.96
CA GLN A 12 7.17 -9.56 -44.66
C GLN A 12 7.74 -10.89 -44.13
N LEU A 13 8.56 -10.82 -43.07
CA LEU A 13 8.88 -11.96 -42.25
C LEU A 13 7.60 -12.37 -41.50
N GLN A 14 6.87 -13.33 -42.02
CA GLN A 14 5.90 -14.12 -41.31
C GLN A 14 6.70 -15.09 -40.41
N LEU A 15 6.85 -14.75 -39.14
CA LEU A 15 7.17 -15.72 -38.08
C LEU A 15 5.91 -16.56 -37.87
N GLU A 16 5.91 -17.78 -38.38
CA GLU A 16 4.93 -18.80 -38.04
C GLU A 16 5.11 -19.13 -36.55
N CYS A 17 4.23 -18.58 -35.72
CA CYS A 17 4.09 -18.93 -34.33
C CYS A 17 3.30 -20.25 -34.25
N SER A 18 4.00 -21.36 -34.01
CA SER A 18 3.40 -22.65 -33.70
C SER A 18 2.71 -22.58 -32.33
N THR A 19 1.47 -23.00 -32.31
CA THR A 19 0.47 -23.18 -31.25
C THR A 19 -0.57 -22.06 -31.15
N GLN A 20 -1.52 -22.06 -32.08
CA GLN A 20 -2.84 -21.48 -31.89
C GLN A 20 -3.61 -22.35 -30.87
N ALA A 21 -3.50 -22.02 -29.56
CA ALA A 21 -4.47 -22.49 -28.59
C ALA A 21 -5.87 -21.96 -28.99
N ASN A 22 -6.87 -22.82 -29.00
CA ASN A 22 -8.24 -22.44 -29.33
C ASN A 22 -8.76 -21.33 -28.41
N ALA A 23 -9.57 -20.43 -28.92
CA ALA A 23 -10.14 -19.32 -28.14
C ALA A 23 -10.95 -19.79 -26.91
N SER A 24 -11.43 -21.03 -26.91
CA SER A 24 -12.08 -21.68 -25.78
C SER A 24 -11.15 -21.96 -24.61
N ASP A 25 -9.86 -22.17 -24.86
CA ASP A 25 -8.86 -22.56 -23.85
C ASP A 25 -8.33 -21.36 -23.06
N ARG A 26 -8.64 -20.14 -23.50
CA ARG A 26 -8.20 -18.88 -22.89
C ARG A 26 -9.18 -18.31 -21.83
N GLN A 27 -10.22 -19.05 -21.48
CA GLN A 27 -11.21 -18.65 -20.46
C GLN A 27 -10.81 -19.06 -19.03
N ALA A 28 -9.72 -19.80 -18.88
CA ALA A 28 -9.19 -20.27 -17.61
C ALA A 28 -7.66 -20.40 -17.67
N PRO A 29 -6.98 -20.62 -16.53
CA PRO A 29 -5.60 -21.07 -16.52
C PRO A 29 -5.48 -22.44 -17.22
N ARG A 30 -4.28 -22.73 -17.74
CA ARG A 30 -4.02 -24.07 -18.28
C ARG A 30 -4.12 -25.12 -17.18
N GLN A 31 -4.60 -26.29 -17.54
CA GLN A 31 -4.57 -27.46 -16.67
C GLN A 31 -3.44 -28.37 -17.19
N LEU A 32 -2.28 -28.28 -16.52
CA LEU A 32 -1.12 -29.12 -16.84
C LEU A 32 -1.21 -30.45 -16.09
N ASP A 33 -0.78 -31.53 -16.71
CA ASP A 33 -0.51 -32.74 -15.95
C ASP A 33 0.75 -32.55 -15.05
N PRO A 34 0.98 -33.42 -14.06
CA PRO A 34 2.09 -33.25 -13.12
C PRO A 34 3.47 -33.23 -13.78
N ALA A 35 3.68 -33.92 -14.90
CA ALA A 35 4.97 -33.94 -15.60
C ALA A 35 5.16 -32.64 -16.39
N GLU A 36 4.16 -32.20 -17.12
CA GLU A 36 4.17 -30.89 -17.82
C GLU A 36 4.34 -29.74 -16.84
N ALA A 37 3.69 -29.81 -15.67
CA ALA A 37 3.82 -28.81 -14.61
C ALA A 37 5.25 -28.73 -14.08
N LEU A 38 5.87 -29.87 -13.84
CA LEU A 38 7.26 -29.95 -13.39
C LEU A 38 8.23 -29.38 -14.44
N ASP A 39 8.09 -29.81 -15.71
CA ASP A 39 8.95 -29.34 -16.81
C ASP A 39 8.83 -27.80 -16.98
N THR A 40 7.62 -27.28 -16.87
CA THR A 40 7.38 -25.83 -16.92
C THR A 40 8.05 -25.11 -15.75
N LEU A 41 7.92 -25.64 -14.53
CA LEU A 41 8.57 -25.07 -13.34
C LEU A 41 10.10 -25.12 -13.45
N LEU A 42 10.69 -26.22 -13.90
CA LEU A 42 12.13 -26.34 -14.08
C LEU A 42 12.67 -25.36 -15.12
N SER A 43 11.95 -25.13 -16.21
CA SER A 43 12.30 -24.13 -17.21
C SER A 43 12.28 -22.71 -16.65
N LEU A 44 11.23 -22.34 -15.92
CA LEU A 44 11.12 -21.02 -15.27
C LEU A 44 12.16 -20.85 -14.16
N ASP A 45 12.41 -21.90 -13.38
CA ASP A 45 13.43 -21.90 -12.33
C ASP A 45 14.82 -21.60 -12.90
N ALA A 46 15.21 -22.26 -13.99
CA ALA A 46 16.48 -22.00 -14.66
C ALA A 46 16.61 -20.54 -15.14
N GLN A 47 15.52 -19.97 -15.70
CA GLN A 47 15.51 -18.57 -16.12
C GLN A 47 15.59 -17.61 -14.93
N ILE A 48 14.81 -17.84 -13.87
CA ILE A 48 14.80 -17.01 -12.65
C ILE A 48 16.17 -17.10 -11.95
N GLU A 49 16.78 -18.28 -11.88
CA GLU A 49 18.13 -18.46 -11.35
C GLU A 49 19.14 -17.62 -12.13
N ALA A 50 19.15 -17.74 -13.46
CA ALA A 50 20.10 -17.04 -14.33
C ALA A 50 19.93 -15.51 -14.29
N VAL A 51 18.69 -15.02 -14.25
CA VAL A 51 18.38 -13.61 -14.42
C VAL A 51 18.24 -12.87 -13.09
N VAL A 52 17.68 -13.49 -12.05
CA VAL A 52 17.43 -12.84 -10.75
C VAL A 52 18.39 -13.32 -9.68
N LEU A 53 18.39 -14.62 -9.38
CA LEU A 53 19.10 -15.16 -8.22
C LEU A 53 20.62 -15.07 -8.33
N ASN A 54 21.18 -15.22 -9.53
CA ASN A 54 22.61 -15.02 -9.78
C ASN A 54 23.07 -13.57 -9.59
N ARG A 55 22.14 -12.61 -9.54
CA ARG A 55 22.41 -11.20 -9.24
C ARG A 55 22.19 -10.84 -7.77
N GLN A 56 21.56 -11.71 -7.00
CA GLN A 56 21.36 -11.49 -5.58
C GLN A 56 22.67 -11.54 -4.83
N HIS A 57 23.03 -10.46 -4.13
CA HIS A 57 24.28 -10.41 -3.39
C HIS A 57 24.27 -11.44 -2.23
N PRO A 58 25.29 -12.31 -2.12
CA PRO A 58 25.25 -13.46 -1.23
C PRO A 58 25.23 -13.11 0.27
N ILE A 59 25.70 -11.91 0.65
CA ILE A 59 25.75 -11.48 2.06
C ILE A 59 24.57 -10.56 2.39
N SER A 60 24.39 -9.46 1.64
CA SER A 60 23.32 -8.48 1.90
C SER A 60 21.94 -9.00 1.51
N GLY A 61 21.89 -9.95 0.56
CA GLY A 61 20.65 -10.43 -0.04
C GLY A 61 19.98 -9.45 -1.01
N LEU A 62 20.54 -8.26 -1.21
CA LEU A 62 19.98 -7.22 -2.06
C LEU A 62 20.12 -7.56 -3.55
N LEU A 63 19.22 -6.99 -4.36
CA LEU A 63 19.19 -7.12 -5.80
C LEU A 63 19.43 -5.78 -6.46
N PRO A 64 20.20 -5.71 -7.55
CA PRO A 64 20.25 -4.53 -8.40
C PRO A 64 18.91 -4.36 -9.13
N ALA A 65 18.56 -3.14 -9.50
CA ALA A 65 17.38 -2.88 -10.34
C ALA A 65 17.56 -3.47 -11.74
N SER A 66 18.79 -3.40 -12.27
CA SER A 66 19.23 -3.96 -13.55
C SER A 66 20.76 -3.98 -13.60
N THR A 67 21.34 -4.31 -14.77
CA THR A 67 22.80 -4.31 -15.00
C THR A 67 23.30 -3.05 -15.70
N ALA A 68 22.43 -2.15 -16.12
CA ALA A 68 22.79 -0.98 -16.91
C ALA A 68 23.44 0.12 -16.05
N HIS A 69 24.44 0.78 -16.62
CA HIS A 69 24.94 2.09 -16.17
C HIS A 69 24.46 3.14 -17.16
N THR A 70 23.63 4.06 -16.74
CA THR A 70 23.06 5.12 -17.58
C THR A 70 23.35 6.50 -16.99
N VAL A 71 23.10 7.53 -17.76
CA VAL A 71 23.17 8.93 -17.27
C VAL A 71 22.15 9.21 -16.17
N HIS A 72 21.12 8.37 -16.04
CA HIS A 72 20.06 8.48 -15.03
C HIS A 72 20.42 7.79 -13.71
N GLY A 73 21.53 7.08 -13.62
CA GLY A 73 22.02 6.43 -12.40
C GLY A 73 22.66 5.07 -12.65
N ASN A 74 23.19 4.53 -11.58
CA ASN A 74 23.75 3.18 -11.54
C ASN A 74 22.62 2.19 -11.22
N TYR A 75 22.12 1.46 -12.20
CA TYR A 75 21.10 0.42 -12.00
C TYR A 75 21.65 -0.82 -11.26
N GLY A 76 22.96 -0.91 -11.03
CA GLY A 76 23.59 -1.88 -10.15
C GLY A 76 23.29 -1.65 -8.66
N ASP A 77 22.80 -0.48 -8.28
CA ASP A 77 22.34 -0.20 -6.91
C ASP A 77 21.01 -0.88 -6.62
N ALA A 78 20.71 -1.07 -5.34
CA ALA A 78 19.48 -1.67 -4.85
C ALA A 78 18.46 -0.57 -4.46
N TRP A 79 17.35 -0.50 -5.19
CA TRP A 79 16.19 0.28 -4.77
C TRP A 79 15.24 -0.59 -3.95
N VAL A 80 14.67 -0.04 -2.89
CA VAL A 80 13.70 -0.78 -2.04
C VAL A 80 12.54 -1.33 -2.88
N ARG A 81 11.97 -0.50 -3.75
CA ARG A 81 10.84 -0.87 -4.62
C ARG A 81 11.21 -1.97 -5.59
N ASP A 82 12.32 -1.78 -6.32
CA ASP A 82 12.78 -2.74 -7.33
C ASP A 82 13.14 -4.08 -6.70
N CYS A 83 13.83 -4.08 -5.57
CA CYS A 83 14.14 -5.29 -4.81
C CYS A 83 12.88 -6.07 -4.44
N VAL A 84 11.84 -5.37 -3.92
CA VAL A 84 10.60 -6.02 -3.50
C VAL A 84 9.85 -6.63 -4.68
N TYR A 85 9.75 -5.92 -5.81
CA TYR A 85 9.11 -6.48 -7.00
C TYR A 85 9.93 -7.60 -7.63
N SER A 86 11.25 -7.44 -7.73
CA SER A 86 12.13 -8.43 -8.37
C SER A 86 12.11 -9.78 -7.66
N ILE A 87 11.99 -9.82 -6.33
CA ILE A 87 11.97 -11.08 -5.58
C ILE A 87 10.62 -11.80 -5.62
N GLN A 88 9.56 -11.15 -6.11
CA GLN A 88 8.22 -11.76 -6.11
C GLN A 88 8.12 -12.98 -7.02
N CYS A 89 8.82 -13.03 -8.15
CA CYS A 89 8.85 -14.22 -9.00
C CYS A 89 9.51 -15.42 -8.29
N VAL A 90 10.53 -15.16 -7.47
CA VAL A 90 11.18 -16.20 -6.64
C VAL A 90 10.22 -16.73 -5.58
N TRP A 91 9.46 -15.84 -4.93
CA TRP A 91 8.41 -16.24 -4.00
C TRP A 91 7.29 -17.01 -4.70
N GLY A 92 6.82 -16.55 -5.86
CA GLY A 92 5.82 -17.25 -6.67
C GLY A 92 6.27 -18.64 -7.09
N LEU A 93 7.53 -18.78 -7.50
CA LEU A 93 8.13 -20.06 -7.85
C LEU A 93 8.20 -21.02 -6.63
N ALA A 94 8.59 -20.52 -5.46
CA ALA A 94 8.58 -21.31 -4.22
C ALA A 94 7.18 -21.83 -3.88
N LEU A 95 6.17 -20.97 -3.98
CA LEU A 95 4.77 -21.35 -3.75
C LEU A 95 4.28 -22.38 -4.77
N ALA A 96 4.68 -22.25 -6.05
CA ALA A 96 4.35 -23.21 -7.09
C ALA A 96 4.96 -24.60 -6.83
N TYR A 97 6.23 -24.66 -6.39
CA TYR A 97 6.84 -25.94 -5.97
C TYR A 97 6.14 -26.54 -4.74
N ARG A 98 5.76 -25.72 -3.75
CA ARG A 98 4.97 -26.21 -2.59
C ARG A 98 3.63 -26.80 -3.03
N ARG A 99 2.99 -26.17 -4.00
CA ARG A 99 1.70 -26.63 -4.55
C ARG A 99 1.83 -27.94 -5.33
N LEU A 100 2.87 -28.08 -6.16
CA LEU A 100 3.14 -29.30 -6.90
C LEU A 100 3.45 -30.47 -5.97
N GLY A 101 4.13 -30.21 -4.84
CA GLY A 101 4.55 -31.22 -3.87
C GLY A 101 5.78 -32.02 -4.31
N GLY A 102 6.46 -32.65 -3.35
CA GLY A 102 7.65 -33.48 -3.63
C GLY A 102 8.94 -32.69 -3.90
N HIS A 103 8.89 -31.36 -3.88
CA HIS A 103 10.02 -30.47 -4.16
C HIS A 103 10.34 -29.53 -2.99
N ASP A 104 10.13 -29.99 -1.76
CA ASP A 104 10.24 -29.18 -0.54
C ASP A 104 11.60 -28.54 -0.34
N THR A 105 12.70 -29.23 -0.73
CA THR A 105 14.07 -28.70 -0.62
C THR A 105 14.24 -27.45 -1.50
N ARG A 106 13.82 -27.52 -2.77
CA ARG A 106 13.95 -26.38 -3.68
C ARG A 106 13.05 -25.22 -3.26
N ALA A 107 11.81 -25.52 -2.89
CA ALA A 107 10.89 -24.52 -2.35
C ALA A 107 11.50 -23.79 -1.13
N PHE A 108 12.08 -24.54 -0.19
CA PHE A 108 12.76 -23.98 0.98
C PHE A 108 13.96 -23.10 0.60
N GLU A 109 14.81 -23.53 -0.32
CA GLU A 109 15.95 -22.72 -0.82
C GLU A 109 15.47 -21.37 -1.37
N LEU A 110 14.44 -21.38 -2.21
CA LEU A 110 13.84 -20.16 -2.77
C LEU A 110 13.24 -19.26 -1.70
N GLU A 111 12.53 -19.84 -0.72
CA GLU A 111 12.01 -19.11 0.46
C GLU A 111 13.14 -18.43 1.25
N GLN A 112 14.30 -19.11 1.43
CA GLN A 112 15.47 -18.51 2.09
C GLN A 112 16.04 -17.33 1.30
N ARG A 113 16.04 -17.38 -0.04
CA ARG A 113 16.45 -16.26 -0.89
C ARG A 113 15.52 -15.05 -0.73
N VAL A 114 14.20 -15.29 -0.66
CA VAL A 114 13.20 -14.24 -0.38
C VAL A 114 13.42 -13.62 1.00
N LEU A 115 13.57 -14.44 2.03
CA LEU A 115 13.85 -13.99 3.40
C LEU A 115 15.15 -13.19 3.48
N GLN A 116 16.21 -13.63 2.82
CA GLN A 116 17.50 -12.96 2.80
C GLN A 116 17.38 -11.54 2.25
N LEU A 117 16.67 -11.35 1.13
CA LEU A 117 16.44 -10.02 0.56
C LEU A 117 15.64 -9.12 1.51
N MET A 118 14.50 -9.61 2.02
CA MET A 118 13.64 -8.80 2.89
C MET A 118 14.35 -8.42 4.18
N ARG A 119 15.17 -9.30 4.74
CA ARG A 119 16.01 -9.00 5.90
C ARG A 119 17.13 -8.02 5.58
N GLY A 120 17.73 -8.12 4.39
CA GLY A 120 18.71 -7.15 3.89
C GLY A 120 18.15 -5.74 3.81
N LEU A 121 16.95 -5.58 3.24
CA LEU A 121 16.23 -4.30 3.20
C LEU A 121 15.88 -3.79 4.60
N LEU A 122 15.38 -4.68 5.49
CA LEU A 122 15.09 -4.31 6.87
C LEU A 122 16.34 -3.81 7.59
N ALA A 123 17.47 -4.48 7.44
CA ALA A 123 18.74 -4.10 8.04
C ALA A 123 19.25 -2.75 7.50
N ALA A 124 19.14 -2.50 6.19
CA ALA A 124 19.53 -1.24 5.57
C ALA A 124 18.69 -0.06 6.10
N MET A 125 17.38 -0.23 6.22
CA MET A 125 16.48 0.77 6.78
C MET A 125 16.70 0.97 8.29
N LEU A 126 16.92 -0.11 9.04
CA LEU A 126 17.13 -0.07 10.50
C LEU A 126 18.38 0.73 10.88
N ARG A 127 19.46 0.66 10.08
CA ARG A 127 20.64 1.52 10.24
C ARG A 127 20.31 3.01 10.19
N GLN A 128 19.20 3.38 9.59
CA GLN A 128 18.72 4.77 9.48
C GLN A 128 17.60 5.10 10.49
N ALA A 129 17.52 4.40 11.62
CA ALA A 129 16.48 4.61 12.64
C ALA A 129 16.37 6.07 13.09
N ALA A 130 17.50 6.79 13.17
CA ALA A 130 17.53 8.21 13.50
C ALA A 130 16.80 9.10 12.47
N LYS A 131 16.79 8.74 11.18
CA LYS A 131 15.99 9.44 10.16
C LYS A 131 14.51 9.18 10.35
N VAL A 132 14.13 7.93 10.62
CA VAL A 132 12.72 7.59 10.96
C VAL A 132 12.23 8.39 12.15
N GLU A 133 13.06 8.51 13.19
CA GLU A 133 12.73 9.30 14.40
C GLU A 133 12.50 10.77 14.07
N ARG A 134 13.43 11.40 13.35
CA ARG A 134 13.29 12.82 12.98
C ARG A 134 12.09 13.07 12.08
N PHE A 135 11.89 12.23 11.06
CA PHE A 135 10.80 12.41 10.08
C PHE A 135 9.42 12.33 10.72
N LYS A 136 9.21 11.52 11.74
CA LYS A 136 7.91 11.43 12.44
C LYS A 136 7.39 12.80 12.91
N THR A 137 8.30 13.72 13.19
CA THR A 137 7.98 15.07 13.69
C THR A 137 8.10 16.12 12.61
N SER A 138 9.23 16.15 11.89
CA SER A 138 9.54 17.18 10.89
C SER A 138 8.71 17.07 9.62
N LEU A 139 8.42 15.84 9.19
CA LEU A 139 7.82 15.52 7.88
C LEU A 139 8.62 16.12 6.70
N ALA A 140 9.90 16.43 6.92
CA ALA A 140 10.76 17.09 5.95
C ALA A 140 11.48 16.07 5.05
N PRO A 141 11.59 16.32 3.72
CA PRO A 141 12.24 15.41 2.79
C PRO A 141 13.67 15.03 3.15
N LEU A 142 14.45 15.94 3.75
CA LEU A 142 15.84 15.68 4.17
C LEU A 142 15.96 14.73 5.37
N ASP A 143 14.91 14.55 6.14
CA ASP A 143 14.84 13.57 7.22
C ASP A 143 14.31 12.20 6.76
N ALA A 144 14.04 12.03 5.48
CA ALA A 144 13.50 10.79 4.93
C ALA A 144 14.52 9.65 4.97
N LEU A 145 14.00 8.42 5.08
CA LEU A 145 14.75 7.22 4.77
C LEU A 145 15.27 7.27 3.34
N HIS A 146 16.52 6.83 3.15
CA HIS A 146 16.98 6.54 1.81
C HIS A 146 16.25 5.31 1.25
N ALA A 147 15.90 5.37 -0.02
CA ALA A 147 15.24 4.30 -0.75
C ALA A 147 16.19 3.56 -1.72
N LYS A 148 17.46 3.97 -1.75
CA LYS A 148 18.50 3.47 -2.66
C LYS A 148 19.78 3.15 -1.88
N PHE A 149 20.31 1.94 -2.10
CA PHE A 149 21.45 1.39 -1.36
C PHE A 149 22.49 0.78 -2.30
N ASP A 150 23.73 0.75 -1.86
CA ASP A 150 24.75 -0.11 -2.44
C ASP A 150 24.36 -1.58 -2.23
N THR A 151 24.36 -2.35 -3.30
CA THR A 151 23.89 -3.74 -3.30
C THR A 151 24.73 -4.66 -2.40
N ALA A 152 26.01 -4.38 -2.24
CA ALA A 152 26.90 -5.22 -1.45
C ALA A 152 26.86 -4.88 0.04
N SER A 153 26.92 -3.60 0.39
CA SER A 153 27.00 -3.14 1.79
C SER A 153 25.63 -2.84 2.41
N GLY A 154 24.62 -2.48 1.59
CA GLY A 154 23.34 -1.95 2.04
C GLY A 154 23.46 -0.56 2.66
N GLU A 155 24.53 0.18 2.38
CA GLU A 155 24.67 1.57 2.79
C GLU A 155 24.04 2.52 1.77
N PRO A 156 23.56 3.73 2.19
CA PRO A 156 23.07 4.74 1.28
C PRO A 156 24.13 5.15 0.25
N VAL A 157 23.74 5.30 -1.02
CA VAL A 157 24.66 5.62 -2.13
C VAL A 157 24.64 7.07 -2.58
N VAL A 158 23.67 7.86 -2.13
CA VAL A 158 23.49 9.26 -2.52
C VAL A 158 23.26 10.10 -1.26
N ALA A 159 23.77 11.34 -1.24
CA ALA A 159 23.58 12.28 -0.12
C ALA A 159 22.09 12.63 0.08
N ASP A 160 21.75 13.13 1.27
CA ASP A 160 20.37 13.43 1.67
C ASP A 160 19.64 14.42 0.74
N ASP A 161 20.37 15.33 0.12
CA ASP A 161 19.89 16.36 -0.80
C ASP A 161 20.16 16.03 -2.28
N GLY A 162 20.90 14.95 -2.55
CA GLY A 162 21.32 14.57 -3.90
C GLY A 162 20.26 13.77 -4.68
N TRP A 163 19.16 13.37 -4.04
CA TRP A 163 18.11 12.54 -4.63
C TRP A 163 16.78 12.70 -3.92
N GLY A 164 15.68 12.34 -4.60
CA GLY A 164 14.35 12.33 -4.02
C GLY A 164 14.12 11.10 -3.12
N HIS A 165 14.75 11.05 -1.95
CA HIS A 165 14.70 9.89 -1.05
C HIS A 165 13.33 9.65 -0.40
N LEU A 166 12.53 10.70 -0.19
CA LEU A 166 11.19 10.56 0.37
C LEU A 166 10.26 9.89 -0.65
N GLN A 167 10.19 8.56 -0.59
CA GLN A 167 9.39 7.70 -1.46
C GLN A 167 8.52 6.81 -0.56
N LEU A 168 7.34 7.32 -0.19
CA LEU A 168 6.46 6.61 0.75
C LEU A 168 5.89 5.32 0.16
N ASP A 169 5.76 5.27 -1.17
CA ASP A 169 5.37 4.06 -1.89
C ASP A 169 6.36 2.91 -1.69
N ALA A 170 7.67 3.18 -1.74
CA ALA A 170 8.71 2.16 -1.59
C ALA A 170 8.70 1.55 -0.18
N THR A 171 8.66 2.39 0.87
CA THR A 171 8.56 1.93 2.27
C THR A 171 7.25 1.17 2.50
N ALA A 172 6.15 1.65 1.94
CA ALA A 172 4.84 1.00 2.06
C ALA A 172 4.80 -0.34 1.34
N LEU A 173 5.41 -0.46 0.16
CA LEU A 173 5.51 -1.71 -0.58
C LEU A 173 6.30 -2.76 0.20
N PHE A 174 7.42 -2.37 0.84
CA PHE A 174 8.16 -3.25 1.73
C PHE A 174 7.27 -3.77 2.88
N LEU A 175 6.52 -2.88 3.54
CA LEU A 175 5.61 -3.26 4.63
C LEU A 175 4.48 -4.16 4.15
N LEU A 176 3.94 -3.91 2.95
CA LEU A 176 2.89 -4.74 2.35
C LEU A 176 3.42 -6.14 2.03
N GLN A 177 4.58 -6.25 1.40
CA GLN A 177 5.21 -7.53 1.09
C GLN A 177 5.57 -8.31 2.35
N LEU A 178 6.11 -7.64 3.37
CA LEU A 178 6.37 -8.23 4.68
C LEU A 178 5.10 -8.85 5.28
N ALA A 179 3.96 -8.15 5.19
CA ALA A 179 2.70 -8.67 5.69
C ALA A 179 2.21 -9.90 4.90
N GLN A 180 2.35 -9.89 3.57
CA GLN A 180 1.98 -11.02 2.72
C GLN A 180 2.86 -12.25 3.01
N LEU A 181 4.17 -12.09 3.08
CA LEU A 181 5.11 -13.15 3.42
C LEU A 181 4.83 -13.75 4.80
N THR A 182 4.62 -12.91 5.81
CA THR A 182 4.33 -13.38 7.17
C THR A 182 3.03 -14.19 7.22
N ARG A 183 1.99 -13.77 6.49
CA ARG A 183 0.73 -14.54 6.40
C ARG A 183 0.88 -15.85 5.62
N SER A 184 1.80 -15.93 4.68
CA SER A 184 2.13 -17.18 3.98
C SER A 184 3.03 -18.11 4.79
N GLY A 185 3.47 -17.69 5.99
CA GLY A 185 4.30 -18.49 6.89
C GLY A 185 5.79 -18.15 6.87
N LEU A 186 6.23 -17.17 6.07
CA LEU A 186 7.62 -16.74 6.00
C LEU A 186 7.89 -15.60 7.01
N VAL A 187 8.56 -15.93 8.11
CA VAL A 187 8.80 -14.99 9.21
C VAL A 187 10.06 -14.17 8.95
N VAL A 188 9.88 -12.91 8.56
CA VAL A 188 10.97 -11.96 8.31
C VAL A 188 11.48 -11.35 9.61
N VAL A 189 10.60 -11.04 10.56
CA VAL A 189 10.90 -10.35 11.82
C VAL A 189 11.29 -11.35 12.90
N GLN A 190 12.46 -11.17 13.52
CA GLN A 190 13.01 -12.14 14.48
C GLN A 190 13.27 -11.57 15.87
N THR A 191 13.30 -10.23 16.00
CA THR A 191 13.65 -9.57 17.25
C THR A 191 12.66 -8.47 17.64
N SER A 192 12.61 -8.15 18.94
CA SER A 192 11.82 -7.02 19.44
C SER A 192 12.32 -5.67 18.89
N HIS A 193 13.61 -5.53 18.62
CA HIS A 193 14.17 -4.31 18.01
C HIS A 193 13.66 -4.10 16.59
N GLU A 194 13.60 -5.16 15.78
CA GLU A 194 13.01 -5.12 14.44
C GLU A 194 11.51 -4.79 14.49
N ARG A 195 10.76 -5.41 15.42
CA ARG A 195 9.35 -5.09 15.65
C ARG A 195 9.15 -3.61 16.00
N ASP A 196 9.93 -3.07 16.93
CA ASP A 196 9.83 -1.68 17.35
C ASP A 196 10.19 -0.71 16.23
N PHE A 197 11.20 -1.06 15.43
CA PHE A 197 11.54 -0.30 14.24
C PHE A 197 10.37 -0.29 13.22
N LEU A 198 9.76 -1.44 12.94
CA LEU A 198 8.60 -1.55 12.06
C LEU A 198 7.39 -0.77 12.59
N GLN A 199 7.20 -0.74 13.92
CA GLN A 199 6.19 0.13 14.52
C GLN A 199 6.44 1.60 14.19
N ASN A 200 7.68 2.03 14.21
CA ASN A 200 8.05 3.40 13.85
C ASN A 200 7.97 3.63 12.33
N LEU A 201 8.21 2.63 11.49
CA LEU A 201 7.91 2.73 10.05
C LEU A 201 6.41 2.90 9.76
N VAL A 202 5.54 2.23 10.53
CA VAL A 202 4.08 2.46 10.46
C VAL A 202 3.76 3.93 10.75
N TYR A 203 4.36 4.52 11.78
CA TYR A 203 4.17 5.95 12.08
C TYR A 203 4.76 6.84 11.01
N TYR A 204 5.92 6.49 10.47
CA TYR A 204 6.60 7.19 9.38
C TYR A 204 5.69 7.34 8.15
N VAL A 205 5.05 6.26 7.69
CA VAL A 205 4.20 6.29 6.49
C VAL A 205 2.79 6.80 6.75
N SER A 206 2.29 6.72 7.98
CA SER A 206 0.87 6.93 8.30
C SER A 206 0.29 8.29 7.89
N ARG A 207 1.16 9.29 7.68
CA ARG A 207 0.75 10.64 7.29
C ARG A 207 0.81 10.92 5.78
N ALA A 208 0.99 9.91 4.94
CA ALA A 208 1.06 10.06 3.49
C ALA A 208 -0.12 10.85 2.88
N TYR A 209 -1.30 10.80 3.51
CA TYR A 209 -2.47 11.58 3.07
C TYR A 209 -2.23 13.11 3.04
N ARG A 210 -1.19 13.63 3.70
CA ARG A 210 -0.85 15.05 3.79
C ARG A 210 0.62 15.37 3.48
N VAL A 211 1.47 14.38 3.42
CA VAL A 211 2.89 14.55 3.11
C VAL A 211 3.06 14.58 1.60
N ALA A 212 3.78 15.56 1.11
CA ALA A 212 4.29 15.58 -0.25
C ALA A 212 5.58 14.76 -0.31
N ASP A 213 5.69 13.85 -1.28
CA ASP A 213 6.85 13.00 -1.49
C ASP A 213 7.29 13.02 -2.97
N TYR A 214 8.40 12.38 -3.27
CA TYR A 214 8.91 12.32 -4.65
C TYR A 214 8.24 11.23 -5.48
N GLY A 215 7.48 10.34 -4.84
CA GLY A 215 6.72 9.27 -5.45
C GLY A 215 7.57 8.21 -6.14
N ILE A 216 6.89 7.37 -6.91
CA ILE A 216 7.47 6.20 -7.58
C ILE A 216 8.55 6.55 -8.61
N TRP A 217 8.50 7.75 -9.20
CA TRP A 217 9.46 8.19 -10.21
C TRP A 217 10.62 9.03 -9.65
N GLU A 218 10.65 9.25 -8.31
CA GLU A 218 11.81 9.78 -7.56
C GLU A 218 12.16 11.24 -7.86
N ARG A 219 11.39 11.92 -8.69
CA ARG A 219 11.68 13.25 -9.21
C ARG A 219 10.65 14.31 -8.82
N GLY A 220 9.60 13.91 -8.08
CA GLY A 220 8.53 14.82 -7.66
C GLY A 220 7.62 15.22 -8.81
N ASP A 221 7.49 16.51 -9.07
CA ASP A 221 6.59 17.05 -10.07
C ASP A 221 6.94 16.64 -11.51
N LYS A 222 6.00 16.88 -12.43
CA LYS A 222 6.11 16.51 -13.84
C LYS A 222 7.30 17.13 -14.57
N GLY A 223 7.74 18.31 -14.12
CA GLY A 223 8.90 19.03 -14.66
C GLY A 223 10.23 18.57 -14.10
N ASN A 224 10.24 17.64 -13.15
CA ASN A 224 11.45 17.21 -12.42
C ASN A 224 12.15 18.34 -11.65
N HIS A 225 11.42 19.36 -11.16
CA HIS A 225 12.00 20.45 -10.37
C HIS A 225 12.50 20.02 -8.99
N GLY A 226 12.33 18.75 -8.62
CA GLY A 226 12.60 18.28 -7.27
C GLY A 226 11.57 18.78 -6.25
N LEU A 227 10.40 19.21 -6.69
CA LEU A 227 9.29 19.62 -5.84
C LEU A 227 8.42 18.39 -5.52
N PRO A 228 8.36 17.94 -4.27
CA PRO A 228 7.53 16.83 -3.88
C PRO A 228 6.04 17.17 -4.03
N GLU A 229 5.23 16.17 -4.35
CA GLU A 229 3.78 16.27 -4.48
C GLU A 229 3.08 15.20 -3.65
N ARG A 230 1.78 15.37 -3.39
CA ARG A 230 0.98 14.27 -2.85
C ARG A 230 0.63 13.32 -3.98
N ASN A 231 1.16 12.10 -3.92
CA ASN A 231 1.01 11.09 -4.96
C ASN A 231 -0.05 10.05 -4.58
N ALA A 232 -0.97 9.76 -5.49
CA ALA A 232 -2.00 8.75 -5.28
C ALA A 232 -1.38 7.34 -5.13
N SER A 233 -0.29 7.06 -5.85
CA SER A 233 0.48 5.82 -5.73
C SER A 233 1.02 5.62 -4.31
N SER A 234 1.67 6.64 -3.74
CA SER A 234 2.16 6.61 -2.35
C SER A 234 1.02 6.44 -1.35
N ILE A 235 -0.05 7.24 -1.47
CA ILE A 235 -1.22 7.17 -0.58
C ILE A 235 -1.90 5.79 -0.64
N GLY A 236 -2.03 5.22 -1.84
CA GLY A 236 -2.67 3.93 -2.04
C GLY A 236 -1.87 2.78 -1.45
N LEU A 237 -0.56 2.73 -1.71
CA LEU A 237 0.33 1.70 -1.16
C LEU A 237 0.43 1.79 0.37
N VAL A 238 0.51 3.01 0.94
CA VAL A 238 0.49 3.19 2.40
C VAL A 238 -0.82 2.67 3.01
N LYS A 239 -1.98 3.02 2.41
CA LYS A 239 -3.27 2.47 2.86
C LYS A 239 -3.25 0.94 2.84
N ALA A 240 -2.76 0.35 1.76
CA ALA A 240 -2.68 -1.10 1.60
C ALA A 240 -1.79 -1.76 2.65
N ALA A 241 -0.62 -1.19 2.92
CA ALA A 241 0.32 -1.69 3.91
C ALA A 241 -0.27 -1.64 5.33
N LEU A 242 -0.86 -0.51 5.73
CA LEU A 242 -1.48 -0.38 7.05
C LEU A 242 -2.64 -1.37 7.24
N GLU A 243 -3.48 -1.56 6.23
CA GLU A 243 -4.58 -2.53 6.27
C GLU A 243 -4.09 -4.00 6.28
N ALA A 244 -2.96 -4.30 5.62
CA ALA A 244 -2.39 -5.66 5.60
C ALA A 244 -1.73 -6.03 6.94
N LEU A 245 -1.15 -5.04 7.62
CA LEU A 245 -0.51 -5.21 8.93
C LEU A 245 -1.51 -5.26 10.09
N ASP A 246 -2.75 -4.79 9.89
CA ASP A 246 -3.75 -4.75 10.96
C ASP A 246 -4.06 -6.15 11.49
N GLY A 247 -3.83 -6.34 12.80
CA GLY A 247 -4.02 -7.60 13.50
C GLY A 247 -3.00 -8.71 13.16
N LEU A 248 -1.99 -8.43 12.33
CA LEU A 248 -0.94 -9.38 11.99
C LEU A 248 0.06 -9.54 13.13
N ASP A 249 0.34 -10.78 13.50
CA ASP A 249 1.47 -11.13 14.35
C ASP A 249 2.73 -11.28 13.50
N LEU A 250 3.74 -10.44 13.71
CA LEU A 250 4.97 -10.42 12.91
C LEU A 250 5.87 -11.64 13.12
N TYR A 251 5.68 -12.36 14.24
CA TYR A 251 6.37 -13.63 14.49
C TYR A 251 5.64 -14.83 13.86
N GLY A 252 4.65 -14.56 13.04
CA GLY A 252 3.94 -15.56 12.25
C GLY A 252 2.83 -16.29 13.01
N PRO A 253 2.37 -17.42 12.49
CA PRO A 253 1.19 -18.13 13.02
C PRO A 253 1.34 -18.63 14.46
N HIS A 254 2.59 -18.80 14.92
CA HIS A 254 2.91 -19.26 16.28
C HIS A 254 3.24 -18.13 17.24
N GLY A 255 3.08 -16.88 16.83
CA GLY A 255 3.25 -15.71 17.67
C GLY A 255 2.21 -15.65 18.79
N ASP A 256 2.59 -15.03 19.90
CA ASP A 256 1.75 -14.89 21.11
C ASP A 256 0.97 -13.55 21.15
N GLY A 257 0.89 -12.88 20.04
CA GLY A 257 0.25 -11.56 19.89
C GLY A 257 1.12 -10.38 20.29
N ARG A 258 2.29 -10.60 20.92
CA ARG A 258 3.18 -9.52 21.40
C ARG A 258 3.88 -8.77 20.27
N SER A 259 3.95 -9.34 19.08
CA SER A 259 4.56 -8.70 17.91
C SER A 259 3.58 -7.93 17.05
N ARG A 260 2.30 -7.85 17.45
CA ARG A 260 1.30 -7.06 16.70
C ARG A 260 1.63 -5.58 16.77
N LEU A 261 1.50 -4.94 15.61
CA LEU A 261 1.71 -3.50 15.50
C LEU A 261 0.41 -2.73 15.81
N LEU A 262 0.57 -1.57 16.43
CA LEU A 262 -0.51 -0.61 16.59
C LEU A 262 -0.70 0.14 15.29
N ILE A 263 -1.84 -0.06 14.65
CA ILE A 263 -2.17 0.59 13.38
C ILE A 263 -3.01 1.84 13.62
N PRO A 264 -2.59 3.02 13.12
CA PRO A 264 -3.36 4.26 13.25
C PRO A 264 -4.57 4.25 12.29
N HIS A 265 -5.70 3.70 12.72
CA HIS A 265 -6.89 3.53 11.88
C HIS A 265 -7.48 4.85 11.39
N ASP A 266 -7.34 5.93 12.13
CA ASP A 266 -7.73 7.27 11.68
C ASP A 266 -6.93 7.72 10.45
N ALA A 267 -5.65 7.33 10.36
CA ALA A 267 -4.83 7.56 9.18
C ALA A 267 -5.38 6.79 7.96
N ILE A 268 -5.83 5.55 8.12
CA ILE A 268 -6.45 4.76 7.04
C ILE A 268 -7.70 5.48 6.49
N VAL A 269 -8.54 6.04 7.35
CA VAL A 269 -9.71 6.82 6.94
C VAL A 269 -9.30 8.04 6.11
N ARG A 270 -8.26 8.76 6.54
CA ARG A 270 -7.74 9.93 5.85
C ARG A 270 -7.10 9.58 4.53
N LEU A 271 -6.30 8.50 4.46
CA LEU A 271 -5.72 7.97 3.23
C LEU A 271 -6.80 7.59 2.21
N ARG A 272 -7.86 6.90 2.65
CA ARG A 272 -9.00 6.54 1.80
C ARG A 272 -9.70 7.78 1.23
N ARG A 273 -9.93 8.81 2.04
CA ARG A 273 -10.53 10.06 1.59
C ARG A 273 -9.64 10.80 0.59
N ALA A 274 -8.34 10.89 0.89
CA ALA A 274 -7.35 11.52 0.01
C ALA A 274 -7.27 10.80 -1.34
N LEU A 275 -7.19 9.47 -1.33
CA LEU A 275 -7.15 8.67 -2.55
C LEU A 275 -8.39 8.85 -3.43
N ARG A 276 -9.59 8.87 -2.82
CA ARG A 276 -10.85 9.15 -3.53
C ARG A 276 -10.90 10.56 -4.13
N SER A 277 -10.25 11.53 -3.52
CA SER A 277 -10.22 12.92 -4.01
C SER A 277 -9.19 13.13 -5.13
N LEU A 278 -8.14 12.31 -5.20
CA LEU A 278 -7.10 12.41 -6.21
C LEU A 278 -7.47 11.63 -7.49
N LEU A 279 -7.79 10.33 -7.35
CA LEU A 279 -8.01 9.47 -8.51
C LEU A 279 -9.11 9.98 -9.46
N PRO A 280 -8.89 9.91 -10.78
CA PRO A 280 -7.83 9.21 -11.51
C PRO A 280 -6.50 9.97 -11.64
N ARG A 281 -6.34 11.14 -11.02
CA ARG A 281 -5.07 11.89 -11.02
C ARG A 281 -4.07 11.21 -10.08
N GLU A 282 -2.79 11.25 -10.46
CA GLU A 282 -1.71 10.87 -9.56
C GLU A 282 -1.39 12.00 -8.57
N SER A 283 -1.24 13.22 -9.08
CA SER A 283 -0.79 14.37 -8.28
C SER A 283 -1.32 15.69 -8.82
N ALA A 284 -0.86 16.79 -8.28
CA ALA A 284 -1.22 18.13 -8.76
C ALA A 284 -0.73 18.36 -10.19
N SER A 285 0.50 17.94 -10.54
CA SER A 285 1.05 18.12 -11.88
C SER A 285 0.72 16.98 -12.84
N LYS A 286 0.52 15.73 -12.36
CA LYS A 286 0.26 14.55 -13.19
C LYS A 286 -1.24 14.24 -13.25
N GLU A 287 -1.87 14.52 -14.38
CA GLU A 287 -3.32 14.34 -14.62
C GLU A 287 -3.74 12.87 -14.59
N VAL A 288 -2.85 12.01 -15.05
CA VAL A 288 -2.96 10.55 -15.08
C VAL A 288 -1.56 9.97 -15.03
N ASP A 289 -1.39 8.84 -14.36
CA ASP A 289 -0.11 8.14 -14.26
C ASP A 289 -0.34 6.63 -14.19
N SER A 290 0.46 5.88 -14.93
CA SER A 290 0.37 4.42 -14.97
C SER A 290 0.74 3.76 -13.64
N ALA A 291 1.46 4.45 -12.75
CA ALA A 291 1.72 4.02 -11.37
C ALA A 291 0.44 3.69 -10.58
N CYS A 292 -0.69 4.35 -10.93
CA CYS A 292 -1.97 4.06 -10.30
C CYS A 292 -2.48 2.63 -10.57
N LEU A 293 -1.95 1.90 -11.55
CA LEU A 293 -2.28 0.48 -11.76
C LEU A 293 -1.93 -0.37 -10.54
N ALA A 294 -0.77 -0.11 -9.90
CA ALA A 294 -0.38 -0.78 -8.67
C ALA A 294 -1.32 -0.51 -7.48
N VAL A 295 -2.08 0.58 -7.53
CA VAL A 295 -3.00 1.01 -6.47
C VAL A 295 -4.40 0.45 -6.65
N ILE A 296 -4.89 0.41 -7.89
CA ILE A 296 -6.24 -0.10 -8.20
C ILE A 296 -6.26 -1.61 -8.41
N GLY A 297 -5.11 -2.23 -8.66
CA GLY A 297 -4.88 -3.66 -8.85
C GLY A 297 -3.77 -4.20 -7.96
N TYR A 298 -3.07 -5.21 -8.48
CA TYR A 298 -1.92 -5.81 -7.81
C TYR A 298 -0.78 -4.79 -7.62
N PRO A 299 -0.12 -4.72 -6.45
CA PRO A 299 -0.32 -5.55 -5.26
C PRO A 299 -1.27 -4.91 -4.22
N ALA A 300 -1.73 -3.66 -4.41
CA ALA A 300 -2.32 -2.89 -3.32
C ALA A 300 -3.83 -3.10 -3.14
N TRP A 301 -4.62 -3.19 -4.23
CA TRP A 301 -6.09 -3.17 -4.17
C TRP A 301 -6.61 -2.16 -3.14
N ALA A 302 -6.08 -0.92 -3.23
CA ALA A 302 -6.29 0.11 -2.22
C ALA A 302 -7.62 0.86 -2.36
N VAL A 303 -8.31 0.70 -3.49
CA VAL A 303 -9.52 1.46 -3.82
C VAL A 303 -10.77 0.63 -3.57
N ASP A 304 -11.60 1.07 -2.62
CA ASP A 304 -12.79 0.33 -2.20
C ASP A 304 -14.01 0.52 -3.15
N ASN A 305 -13.95 1.45 -4.10
CA ASN A 305 -15.04 1.79 -5.01
C ASN A 305 -14.79 1.22 -6.42
N PRO A 306 -15.51 0.17 -6.86
CA PRO A 306 -15.29 -0.45 -8.17
C PRO A 306 -15.45 0.50 -9.35
N ALA A 307 -16.39 1.45 -9.30
CA ALA A 307 -16.57 2.43 -10.36
C ALA A 307 -15.39 3.40 -10.46
N LEU A 308 -14.73 3.72 -9.35
CA LEU A 308 -13.51 4.54 -9.35
C LEU A 308 -12.31 3.73 -9.88
N VAL A 309 -12.21 2.45 -9.54
CA VAL A 309 -11.20 1.52 -10.07
C VAL A 309 -11.30 1.49 -11.59
N GLU A 310 -12.50 1.19 -12.11
CA GLU A 310 -12.71 1.05 -13.55
C GLU A 310 -12.48 2.38 -14.29
N ARG A 311 -12.98 3.50 -13.78
CA ARG A 311 -12.73 4.82 -14.36
C ARG A 311 -11.24 5.15 -14.42
N THR A 312 -10.49 4.80 -13.38
CA THR A 312 -9.04 5.05 -13.33
C THR A 312 -8.31 4.17 -14.34
N ARG A 313 -8.64 2.87 -14.40
CA ARG A 313 -8.09 1.92 -15.38
C ARG A 313 -8.34 2.38 -16.82
N GLN A 314 -9.58 2.73 -17.14
CA GLN A 314 -9.93 3.24 -18.47
C GLN A 314 -9.18 4.52 -18.83
N LYS A 315 -9.05 5.46 -17.88
CA LYS A 315 -8.33 6.71 -18.11
C LYS A 315 -6.84 6.46 -18.40
N ILE A 316 -6.21 5.54 -17.68
CA ILE A 316 -4.81 5.14 -17.93
C ILE A 316 -4.68 4.52 -19.32
N ARG A 317 -5.52 3.54 -19.66
CA ARG A 317 -5.49 2.86 -20.95
C ARG A 317 -5.69 3.82 -22.12
N GLN A 318 -6.63 4.75 -21.99
CA GLN A 318 -6.94 5.72 -23.05
C GLN A 318 -5.86 6.77 -23.25
N ASP A 319 -5.29 7.31 -22.16
CA ASP A 319 -4.36 8.44 -22.24
C ASP A 319 -2.90 8.02 -22.37
N LEU A 320 -2.54 6.85 -21.85
CA LEU A 320 -1.15 6.42 -21.71
C LEU A 320 -0.81 5.14 -22.47
N GLY A 321 -1.81 4.35 -22.88
CA GLY A 321 -1.59 3.10 -23.59
C GLY A 321 -1.01 3.33 -25.00
N GLY A 322 -0.09 2.43 -25.38
CA GLY A 322 0.55 2.41 -26.68
C GLY A 322 0.90 0.98 -27.13
N PRO A 323 1.45 0.83 -28.34
CA PRO A 323 1.79 -0.47 -28.91
C PRO A 323 2.96 -1.18 -28.23
N TYR A 324 3.79 -0.48 -27.46
CA TYR A 324 4.97 -1.04 -26.77
C TYR A 324 4.84 -1.02 -25.25
N GLY A 325 3.66 -0.69 -24.74
CA GLY A 325 3.41 -0.57 -23.31
C GLY A 325 2.65 0.71 -22.96
N TYR A 326 2.82 1.21 -21.76
CA TYR A 326 2.21 2.47 -21.36
C TYR A 326 3.28 3.52 -21.07
N LYS A 327 2.97 4.79 -21.38
CA LYS A 327 3.71 5.95 -20.88
C LYS A 327 3.58 6.01 -19.36
N ARG A 328 4.60 6.50 -18.65
CA ARG A 328 4.46 6.75 -17.20
C ARG A 328 3.36 7.80 -16.96
N PHE A 329 3.50 8.95 -17.58
CA PHE A 329 2.51 10.04 -17.58
C PHE A 329 2.66 10.88 -18.87
N ARG A 330 1.72 11.77 -19.12
CA ARG A 330 1.74 12.60 -20.34
C ARG A 330 2.86 13.64 -20.28
N ARG A 331 3.54 13.82 -21.43
CA ARG A 331 4.69 14.74 -21.59
C ARG A 331 5.89 14.37 -20.71
N ASP A 332 6.07 13.10 -20.48
CA ASP A 332 7.25 12.58 -19.79
C ASP A 332 8.45 12.60 -20.73
N GLY A 333 9.47 13.39 -20.36
CA GLY A 333 10.68 13.51 -21.17
C GLY A 333 11.73 12.44 -20.90
N HIS A 334 11.53 11.63 -19.86
CA HIS A 334 12.53 10.68 -19.38
C HIS A 334 12.95 9.66 -20.46
N GLN A 335 14.25 9.60 -20.72
CA GLN A 335 14.90 8.75 -21.71
C GLN A 335 14.37 8.91 -23.16
N THR A 336 13.64 9.98 -23.46
CA THR A 336 13.39 10.33 -24.87
C THR A 336 14.69 10.77 -25.54
N VAL A 337 14.84 10.52 -26.84
CA VAL A 337 16.08 10.86 -27.57
C VAL A 337 16.40 12.38 -27.61
N ILE A 338 15.43 13.22 -27.24
CA ILE A 338 15.62 14.68 -27.15
C ILE A 338 15.76 15.17 -25.71
N GLU A 339 15.84 14.25 -24.72
CA GLU A 339 16.08 14.64 -23.34
C GLU A 339 17.47 15.27 -23.20
N ASP A 340 17.54 16.44 -22.59
CA ASP A 340 18.81 17.09 -22.28
C ASP A 340 19.33 16.58 -20.93
N HIS A 341 20.28 15.65 -20.98
CA HIS A 341 20.87 15.02 -19.80
C HIS A 341 21.72 15.94 -18.94
N THR A 342 22.01 17.17 -19.41
CA THR A 342 22.70 18.18 -18.60
C THR A 342 21.77 18.96 -17.69
N ARG A 343 20.45 18.79 -17.88
CA ARG A 343 19.40 19.47 -17.12
C ARG A 343 18.69 18.48 -16.20
N LEU A 344 18.47 18.89 -14.96
CA LEU A 344 17.70 18.12 -13.99
C LEU A 344 16.19 18.29 -14.16
N HIS A 345 15.74 19.44 -14.72
CA HIS A 345 14.33 19.75 -14.85
C HIS A 345 14.02 20.58 -16.11
N TYR A 346 12.73 20.61 -16.47
CA TYR A 346 12.18 21.40 -17.57
C TYR A 346 11.09 22.35 -17.05
N GLN A 347 11.00 23.55 -17.64
CA GLN A 347 9.89 24.44 -17.37
C GLN A 347 8.59 23.83 -17.95
N ARG A 348 7.45 24.18 -17.35
CA ARG A 348 6.15 23.60 -17.69
C ARG A 348 5.81 23.74 -19.18
N GLU A 349 6.17 24.87 -19.77
CA GLU A 349 5.96 25.19 -21.19
C GLU A 349 6.79 24.31 -22.11
N GLU A 350 7.99 23.95 -21.69
CA GLU A 350 8.92 23.11 -22.46
C GLU A 350 8.44 21.65 -22.53
N LEU A 351 7.64 21.18 -21.57
CA LEU A 351 7.15 19.79 -21.53
C LEU A 351 6.33 19.42 -22.78
N ALA A 352 5.78 20.41 -23.49
CA ALA A 352 5.05 20.17 -24.74
C ALA A 352 5.93 19.53 -25.83
N GLN A 353 7.26 19.69 -25.76
CA GLN A 353 8.18 19.06 -26.73
C GLN A 353 8.19 17.53 -26.65
N PHE A 354 7.81 16.96 -25.51
CA PHE A 354 7.79 15.52 -25.30
C PHE A 354 6.45 14.87 -25.66
N GLU A 355 5.42 15.67 -26.00
CA GLU A 355 4.10 15.14 -26.34
C GLU A 355 4.16 14.21 -27.56
N SER A 356 3.54 13.04 -27.44
CA SER A 356 3.50 11.93 -28.39
C SER A 356 4.78 11.09 -28.54
N ILE A 357 5.90 11.54 -28.01
CA ILE A 357 7.18 10.81 -28.09
C ILE A 357 7.65 10.24 -26.74
N GLU A 358 6.81 10.33 -25.72
CA GLU A 358 7.08 9.73 -24.42
C GLU A 358 7.42 8.24 -24.59
N CYS A 359 8.37 7.74 -23.78
CA CYS A 359 8.73 6.33 -23.78
C CYS A 359 7.57 5.45 -23.29
N GLU A 360 7.45 4.26 -23.87
CA GLU A 360 6.45 3.26 -23.48
C GLU A 360 7.11 2.12 -22.72
N TRP A 361 6.50 1.73 -21.60
CA TRP A 361 7.05 0.78 -20.63
C TRP A 361 6.26 -0.51 -20.64
N PRO A 362 6.87 -1.66 -20.96
CA PRO A 362 6.24 -2.99 -20.84
C PRO A 362 5.80 -3.32 -19.41
N LEU A 363 6.42 -2.68 -18.41
CA LEU A 363 6.10 -2.83 -16.99
C LEU A 363 4.59 -2.79 -16.71
N PHE A 364 3.88 -1.87 -17.34
CA PHE A 364 2.46 -1.67 -17.05
C PHE A 364 1.57 -2.74 -17.68
N LEU A 365 2.03 -3.39 -18.76
CA LEU A 365 1.38 -4.58 -19.29
C LEU A 365 1.52 -5.77 -18.32
N ALA A 366 2.67 -5.89 -17.65
CA ALA A 366 2.87 -6.91 -16.63
C ALA A 366 1.99 -6.69 -15.38
N TYR A 367 1.75 -5.44 -14.99
CA TYR A 367 0.76 -5.12 -13.95
C TYR A 367 -0.66 -5.51 -14.35
N GLU A 368 -1.05 -5.21 -15.60
CA GLU A 368 -2.36 -5.59 -16.13
C GLU A 368 -2.52 -7.12 -16.19
N LEU A 369 -1.47 -7.83 -16.61
CA LEU A 369 -1.42 -9.29 -16.64
C LEU A 369 -1.70 -9.89 -15.26
N VAL A 370 -0.89 -9.55 -14.25
CA VAL A 370 -1.02 -10.10 -12.90
C VAL A 370 -2.37 -9.70 -12.28
N THR A 371 -2.80 -8.45 -12.48
CA THR A 371 -4.10 -7.97 -11.99
C THR A 371 -5.25 -8.74 -12.65
N ALA A 372 -5.21 -8.96 -13.97
CA ALA A 372 -6.24 -9.71 -14.68
C ALA A 372 -6.31 -11.17 -14.20
N CYS A 373 -5.16 -11.82 -13.98
CA CYS A 373 -5.12 -13.15 -13.38
C CYS A 373 -5.78 -13.17 -11.99
N CYS A 374 -5.41 -12.20 -11.13
CA CYS A 374 -5.97 -12.11 -9.77
C CYS A 374 -7.48 -11.83 -9.74
N GLU A 375 -8.00 -11.14 -10.75
CA GLU A 375 -9.43 -10.81 -10.89
C GLU A 375 -10.21 -11.86 -11.69
N GLY A 376 -9.56 -12.94 -12.16
CA GLY A 376 -10.18 -14.01 -12.97
C GLY A 376 -10.54 -13.59 -14.40
N ARG A 377 -9.97 -12.50 -14.90
CA ARG A 377 -10.17 -11.99 -16.27
C ARG A 377 -9.20 -12.68 -17.26
N TRP A 378 -9.29 -14.01 -17.34
CA TRP A 378 -8.30 -14.86 -18.01
C TRP A 378 -8.08 -14.54 -19.47
N GLN A 379 -9.13 -14.25 -20.26
CA GLN A 379 -8.99 -13.89 -21.66
C GLN A 379 -8.17 -12.59 -21.83
N GLU A 380 -8.38 -11.62 -20.94
CA GLU A 380 -7.61 -10.38 -20.92
C GLU A 380 -6.16 -10.66 -20.51
N ALA A 381 -5.95 -11.51 -19.50
CA ALA A 381 -4.61 -11.91 -19.06
C ALA A 381 -3.79 -12.55 -20.19
N TRP A 382 -4.38 -13.47 -20.95
CA TRP A 382 -3.72 -14.04 -22.14
C TRP A 382 -3.41 -12.99 -23.21
N THR A 383 -4.26 -12.00 -23.39
CA THR A 383 -4.01 -10.88 -24.33
C THR A 383 -2.79 -10.07 -23.91
N TRP A 384 -2.65 -9.78 -22.60
CA TRP A 384 -1.49 -9.08 -22.07
C TRP A 384 -0.22 -9.92 -22.17
N ARG A 385 -0.33 -11.23 -21.94
CA ARG A 385 0.80 -12.15 -22.13
C ARG A 385 1.30 -12.15 -23.57
N ASP A 386 0.41 -12.38 -24.54
CA ASP A 386 0.74 -12.32 -25.97
C ASP A 386 1.38 -10.97 -26.35
N HIS A 387 0.97 -9.89 -25.69
CA HIS A 387 1.56 -8.57 -25.95
C HIS A 387 2.99 -8.49 -25.42
N LEU A 388 3.24 -8.93 -24.17
CA LEU A 388 4.58 -8.98 -23.59
C LEU A 388 5.54 -9.88 -24.39
N ASP A 389 5.06 -11.02 -24.90
CA ASP A 389 5.86 -11.91 -25.73
C ASP A 389 6.39 -11.23 -27.00
N ARG A 390 5.57 -10.42 -27.64
CA ARG A 390 5.98 -9.64 -28.82
C ARG A 390 6.99 -8.54 -28.52
N LEU A 391 7.07 -8.10 -27.26
CA LEU A 391 7.98 -7.05 -26.80
C LEU A 391 9.27 -7.60 -26.19
N ALA A 392 9.35 -8.90 -25.95
CA ALA A 392 10.56 -9.50 -25.40
C ALA A 392 11.72 -9.47 -26.41
N VAL A 393 12.90 -9.16 -25.91
CA VAL A 393 14.17 -9.19 -26.65
C VAL A 393 14.91 -10.46 -26.27
N ASP A 394 15.30 -11.25 -27.25
CA ASP A 394 16.10 -12.46 -27.00
C ASP A 394 17.50 -12.08 -26.52
N GLN A 395 17.89 -12.59 -25.36
CA GLN A 395 19.27 -12.54 -24.88
C GLN A 395 19.73 -13.96 -24.54
N GLU A 396 20.61 -14.50 -25.36
CA GLU A 396 21.19 -15.84 -25.18
C GLU A 396 20.13 -16.96 -25.04
N GLY A 397 19.03 -16.83 -25.79
CA GLY A 397 17.91 -17.79 -25.79
C GLY A 397 16.88 -17.58 -24.68
N VAL A 398 17.00 -16.49 -23.91
CA VAL A 398 16.00 -16.10 -22.90
C VAL A 398 15.25 -14.85 -23.35
N PRO A 399 13.91 -14.89 -23.47
CA PRO A 399 13.12 -13.72 -23.81
C PRO A 399 13.01 -12.76 -22.61
N LEU A 400 13.64 -11.59 -22.72
CA LEU A 400 13.74 -10.61 -21.66
C LEU A 400 13.05 -9.29 -22.02
N LEU A 401 12.42 -8.66 -21.05
CA LEU A 401 11.67 -7.42 -21.24
C LEU A 401 12.56 -6.20 -20.94
N PRO A 402 12.70 -5.27 -21.91
CA PRO A 402 13.44 -4.04 -21.67
C PRO A 402 12.70 -3.12 -20.71
N GLU A 403 13.40 -2.15 -20.15
CA GLU A 403 12.81 -1.12 -19.30
C GLU A 403 11.74 -0.34 -20.06
N LEU A 404 12.08 0.13 -21.27
CA LEU A 404 11.20 0.95 -22.08
C LEU A 404 11.52 0.86 -23.59
N TYR A 405 10.59 1.38 -24.37
CA TYR A 405 10.72 1.60 -25.80
C TYR A 405 10.64 3.09 -26.12
N LEU A 406 11.57 3.59 -26.91
CA LEU A 406 11.69 5.00 -27.30
C LEU A 406 11.47 5.21 -28.80
N VAL A 407 11.04 6.40 -29.17
CA VAL A 407 10.88 6.83 -30.58
C VAL A 407 12.24 7.26 -31.13
N PRO A 408 12.75 6.65 -32.22
CA PRO A 408 13.99 7.08 -32.83
C PRO A 408 13.92 8.54 -33.30
N GLU A 409 15.02 9.29 -33.23
CA GLU A 409 15.06 10.71 -33.56
C GLU A 409 14.49 11.02 -34.94
N ALA A 410 14.86 10.24 -35.97
CA ALA A 410 14.37 10.40 -37.34
C ALA A 410 12.86 10.18 -37.47
N ALA A 411 12.24 9.43 -36.54
CA ALA A 411 10.80 9.13 -36.57
C ALA A 411 9.94 10.18 -35.84
N ILE A 412 10.53 11.06 -35.02
CA ILE A 412 9.80 12.07 -34.23
C ILE A 412 8.80 12.89 -35.08
N PRO A 413 9.15 13.46 -36.23
CA PRO A 413 8.20 14.25 -36.99
C PRO A 413 6.98 13.45 -37.47
N ALA A 414 7.15 12.17 -37.78
CA ALA A 414 6.07 11.28 -38.20
C ALA A 414 5.21 10.85 -37.00
N GLU A 415 5.82 10.49 -35.87
CA GLU A 415 5.13 10.14 -34.66
C GLU A 415 4.26 11.27 -34.11
N ARG A 416 4.76 12.52 -34.14
CA ARG A 416 3.97 13.71 -33.76
C ARG A 416 2.77 13.96 -34.64
N ARG A 417 2.86 13.64 -35.95
CA ARG A 417 1.72 13.76 -36.90
C ARG A 417 0.66 12.68 -36.65
N GLN A 418 1.12 11.47 -36.35
CA GLN A 418 0.26 10.32 -36.11
C GLN A 418 0.82 9.51 -34.93
N PRO A 419 0.40 9.84 -33.70
CA PRO A 419 0.88 9.15 -32.51
C PRO A 419 0.66 7.63 -32.54
N GLY A 420 1.67 6.86 -32.11
CA GLY A 420 1.63 5.39 -32.12
C GLY A 420 1.88 4.73 -33.45
N SER A 421 2.25 5.49 -34.50
CA SER A 421 2.45 4.97 -35.84
C SER A 421 3.88 4.49 -36.14
N GLN A 422 4.85 4.92 -35.35
CA GLN A 422 6.26 4.64 -35.65
C GLN A 422 6.79 3.45 -34.87
N VAL A 423 7.72 2.73 -35.47
CA VAL A 423 8.46 1.65 -34.82
C VAL A 423 9.35 2.26 -33.74
N ARG A 424 9.23 1.75 -32.52
CA ARG A 424 10.08 2.14 -31.39
C ARG A 424 11.22 1.14 -31.20
N ILE A 425 12.27 1.56 -30.54
CA ILE A 425 13.42 0.72 -30.21
C ILE A 425 13.52 0.53 -28.70
N ALA A 426 13.90 -0.69 -28.30
CA ALA A 426 14.17 -1.00 -26.91
C ALA A 426 15.40 -0.23 -26.43
N ASN A 427 15.36 0.30 -25.20
CA ASN A 427 16.58 0.83 -24.59
C ASN A 427 17.53 -0.32 -24.19
N PRO A 428 18.83 -0.05 -23.94
CA PRO A 428 19.81 -1.09 -23.61
C PRO A 428 19.63 -1.72 -22.22
N ASN A 429 18.69 -1.21 -21.43
CA ASN A 429 18.42 -1.74 -20.08
C ASN A 429 17.49 -2.96 -20.16
N VAL A 430 18.09 -4.14 -20.39
CA VAL A 430 17.42 -5.44 -20.57
C VAL A 430 18.06 -6.48 -19.65
N PRO A 431 17.28 -7.12 -18.75
CA PRO A 431 15.92 -6.77 -18.40
C PRO A 431 15.83 -5.67 -17.34
N LEU A 432 14.68 -5.02 -17.25
CA LEU A 432 14.26 -4.40 -16.01
C LEU A 432 13.71 -5.53 -15.11
N LEU A 433 14.40 -5.84 -14.00
CA LEU A 433 14.04 -6.98 -13.15
C LEU A 433 12.62 -6.90 -12.60
N TRP A 434 12.16 -5.69 -12.29
CA TRP A 434 10.79 -5.44 -11.86
C TRP A 434 9.74 -5.92 -12.89
N THR A 435 9.91 -5.53 -14.16
CA THR A 435 9.02 -5.94 -15.25
C THR A 435 9.06 -7.44 -15.46
N GLN A 436 10.27 -8.01 -15.52
CA GLN A 436 10.48 -9.42 -15.77
C GLN A 436 9.86 -10.30 -14.68
N SER A 437 10.02 -9.92 -13.42
CA SER A 437 9.44 -10.63 -12.27
C SER A 437 7.91 -10.68 -12.35
N LEU A 438 7.24 -9.54 -12.61
CA LEU A 438 5.79 -9.51 -12.75
C LEU A 438 5.30 -10.33 -13.95
N SER A 439 6.04 -10.33 -15.06
CA SER A 439 5.74 -11.16 -16.22
C SER A 439 5.75 -12.65 -15.86
N TRP A 440 6.79 -13.13 -15.18
CA TRP A 440 6.86 -14.53 -14.76
C TRP A 440 5.84 -14.92 -13.69
N LEU A 441 5.44 -13.98 -12.81
CA LEU A 441 4.29 -14.22 -11.92
C LEU A 441 3.01 -14.47 -12.70
N GLY A 442 2.77 -13.66 -13.73
CA GLY A 442 1.64 -13.85 -14.64
C GLY A 442 1.69 -15.19 -15.35
N ASP A 443 2.87 -15.62 -15.79
CA ASP A 443 3.09 -16.93 -16.42
C ASP A 443 2.73 -18.08 -15.49
N LEU A 444 3.25 -18.08 -14.26
CA LEU A 444 2.90 -19.09 -13.26
C LEU A 444 1.39 -19.19 -13.04
N MET A 445 0.69 -18.05 -13.03
CA MET A 445 -0.76 -18.02 -12.86
C MET A 445 -1.51 -18.53 -14.09
N LEU A 446 -1.10 -18.14 -15.30
CA LEU A 446 -1.69 -18.60 -16.55
C LEU A 446 -1.48 -20.09 -16.79
N GLN A 447 -0.36 -20.63 -16.31
CA GLN A 447 -0.08 -22.09 -16.36
C GLN A 447 -0.77 -22.88 -15.23
N GLY A 448 -1.56 -22.22 -14.36
CA GLY A 448 -2.25 -22.86 -13.23
C GLY A 448 -1.33 -23.34 -12.11
N LEU A 449 -0.07 -22.91 -12.12
CA LEU A 449 0.95 -23.29 -11.13
C LEU A 449 0.90 -22.42 -9.87
N LEU A 450 0.28 -21.24 -9.96
CA LEU A 450 0.13 -20.28 -8.87
C LEU A 450 -1.30 -19.74 -8.86
N LEU A 451 -1.90 -19.60 -7.69
CA LEU A 451 -3.25 -19.05 -7.55
C LEU A 451 -3.21 -17.61 -7.01
N PRO A 452 -4.28 -16.83 -7.28
CA PRO A 452 -4.42 -15.48 -6.70
C PRO A 452 -4.30 -15.43 -5.18
N GLU A 453 -4.80 -16.46 -4.48
CA GLU A 453 -4.75 -16.59 -3.03
C GLU A 453 -3.33 -16.73 -2.50
N ASP A 454 -2.44 -17.30 -3.28
CA ASP A 454 -1.03 -17.50 -2.89
C ASP A 454 -0.30 -16.16 -2.80
N LEU A 455 -0.58 -15.24 -3.75
CA LEU A 455 0.01 -13.89 -3.77
C LEU A 455 -0.74 -12.90 -2.86
N ASP A 456 -1.99 -13.19 -2.51
CA ASP A 456 -2.81 -12.36 -1.63
C ASP A 456 -3.38 -13.17 -0.45
N PRO A 457 -2.53 -13.72 0.43
CA PRO A 457 -2.98 -14.50 1.59
C PRO A 457 -3.81 -13.68 2.59
N SER A 458 -3.81 -12.36 2.46
CA SER A 458 -4.67 -11.45 3.23
C SER A 458 -6.08 -11.29 2.64
N GLY A 459 -6.32 -11.76 1.41
CA GLY A 459 -7.58 -11.61 0.68
C GLY A 459 -7.93 -10.14 0.39
N ARG A 460 -6.93 -9.29 0.17
CA ARG A 460 -7.12 -7.86 -0.08
C ARG A 460 -7.82 -7.57 -1.41
N ARG A 461 -7.58 -8.41 -2.43
CA ARG A 461 -8.25 -8.32 -3.73
C ARG A 461 -9.77 -8.53 -3.63
N LEU A 462 -10.23 -9.21 -2.59
CA LEU A 462 -11.65 -9.46 -2.36
C LEU A 462 -12.29 -8.23 -1.73
N ALA A 463 -13.38 -7.76 -2.32
CA ALA A 463 -14.13 -6.64 -1.76
C ALA A 463 -14.64 -6.98 -0.35
N ARG A 464 -14.23 -6.21 0.64
CA ARG A 464 -14.76 -6.33 2.01
C ARG A 464 -15.82 -5.28 2.23
N PRO A 465 -16.95 -5.62 2.85
CA PRO A 465 -17.94 -4.63 3.25
C PRO A 465 -17.27 -3.57 4.13
N LEU A 466 -17.54 -2.31 3.81
CA LEU A 466 -17.17 -1.19 4.67
C LEU A 466 -18.36 -0.86 5.56
N GLY A 467 -18.05 -0.51 6.81
CA GLY A 467 -19.03 -0.04 7.74
C GLY A 467 -19.39 -1.07 8.82
N ALA A 468 -19.82 -0.54 9.95
CA ALA A 468 -20.43 -1.32 11.02
C ALA A 468 -21.93 -1.44 10.79
N GLU A 469 -22.49 -2.59 11.14
CA GLU A 469 -23.95 -2.81 11.11
C GLU A 469 -24.63 -1.88 12.11
N GLN A 470 -24.01 -1.65 13.26
CA GLN A 470 -24.46 -0.73 14.31
C GLN A 470 -23.28 -0.11 15.04
N VAL A 471 -23.53 0.99 15.76
CA VAL A 471 -22.59 1.63 16.68
C VAL A 471 -23.09 1.48 18.10
N LEU A 472 -22.24 0.97 19.00
CA LEU A 472 -22.54 0.93 20.44
C LEU A 472 -22.40 2.34 21.02
N VAL A 473 -23.33 2.74 21.86
CA VAL A 473 -23.34 4.07 22.47
C VAL A 473 -23.53 3.98 23.97
N ALA A 474 -22.73 4.73 24.73
CA ALA A 474 -22.92 4.87 26.17
C ALA A 474 -22.90 6.34 26.58
N LEU A 475 -23.85 6.74 27.45
CA LEU A 475 -23.90 8.07 28.05
C LEU A 475 -23.04 8.10 29.30
N VAL A 476 -22.15 9.10 29.40
CA VAL A 476 -21.23 9.29 30.54
C VAL A 476 -21.55 10.61 31.24
N PRO A 477 -22.36 10.60 32.31
CA PRO A 477 -22.73 11.82 33.03
C PRO A 477 -21.56 12.36 33.86
N ALA A 478 -21.35 13.68 33.82
CA ALA A 478 -20.29 14.36 34.56
C ALA A 478 -20.54 14.41 36.09
N SER A 479 -21.79 14.21 36.52
CA SER A 479 -22.14 14.22 37.96
C SER A 479 -23.25 13.25 38.29
N PRO A 480 -23.37 12.85 39.60
CA PRO A 480 -24.45 12.00 40.08
C PRO A 480 -25.84 12.62 39.91
N ALA A 481 -25.94 13.95 39.85
CA ALA A 481 -27.21 14.64 39.61
C ALA A 481 -27.72 14.41 38.19
N ILE A 482 -26.82 14.53 37.20
CA ILE A 482 -27.11 14.23 35.78
C ILE A 482 -27.45 12.75 35.62
N ALA A 483 -26.69 11.86 36.25
CA ALA A 483 -26.92 10.42 36.19
C ALA A 483 -28.37 10.10 36.62
N ARG A 484 -28.79 10.59 37.78
CA ARG A 484 -30.17 10.42 38.28
C ARG A 484 -31.23 10.97 37.35
N ALA A 485 -30.98 12.12 36.73
CA ALA A 485 -31.94 12.73 35.80
C ALA A 485 -32.11 11.90 34.52
N LEU A 486 -31.02 11.37 34.00
CA LEU A 486 -31.04 10.46 32.84
C LEU A 486 -31.71 9.12 33.18
N GLU A 487 -31.42 8.54 34.35
CA GLU A 487 -32.07 7.31 34.86
C GLU A 487 -33.57 7.48 35.07
N GLN A 488 -34.01 8.64 35.64
CA GLN A 488 -35.42 8.98 35.78
C GLN A 488 -36.15 9.11 34.43
N ALA A 489 -35.40 9.47 33.38
CA ALA A 489 -35.90 9.48 32.00
C ALA A 489 -35.84 8.09 31.33
N GLY A 490 -35.45 7.05 32.06
CA GLY A 490 -35.33 5.67 31.53
C GLY A 490 -34.10 5.40 30.65
N LEU A 491 -33.10 6.29 30.69
CA LEU A 491 -31.88 6.13 29.88
C LEU A 491 -30.81 5.37 30.65
N PRO A 492 -30.11 4.41 30.01
CA PRO A 492 -28.98 3.72 30.63
C PRO A 492 -27.79 4.68 30.76
N VAL A 493 -27.13 4.71 31.92
CA VAL A 493 -25.99 5.57 32.19
C VAL A 493 -24.78 4.78 32.63
N THR A 494 -23.61 5.26 32.25
CA THR A 494 -22.32 4.72 32.65
C THR A 494 -21.66 5.69 33.64
N PRO A 495 -21.37 5.30 34.87
CA PRO A 495 -20.64 6.15 35.80
C PRO A 495 -19.24 6.48 35.27
N ALA A 496 -18.83 7.77 35.36
CA ALA A 496 -17.50 8.21 34.95
C ALA A 496 -16.37 7.59 35.79
N ALA A 497 -16.63 7.29 37.04
CA ALA A 497 -15.71 6.61 37.95
C ALA A 497 -16.20 5.19 38.26
N ALA A 498 -15.45 4.21 37.78
CA ALA A 498 -15.62 2.83 38.23
C ALA A 498 -15.02 2.67 39.64
N GLY A 499 -15.74 2.07 40.56
CA GLY A 499 -15.17 1.70 41.86
C GLY A 499 -14.06 0.65 41.70
N PRO A 500 -13.19 0.46 42.71
CA PRO A 500 -12.03 -0.40 42.63
C PRO A 500 -12.31 -1.90 42.35
N ASN A 501 -13.58 -2.30 42.40
CA ASN A 501 -14.06 -3.66 42.11
C ASN A 501 -15.04 -3.69 40.88
N ALA A 502 -15.08 -2.63 40.08
CA ALA A 502 -16.03 -2.56 38.96
C ALA A 502 -15.60 -3.50 37.84
N ARG A 503 -16.56 -4.27 37.32
CA ARG A 503 -16.37 -5.09 36.12
C ARG A 503 -16.35 -4.25 34.83
N SER A 504 -16.70 -2.98 34.92
CA SER A 504 -16.78 -2.06 33.79
C SER A 504 -15.44 -1.40 33.48
N PRO A 505 -15.08 -1.19 32.20
CA PRO A 505 -13.91 -0.40 31.83
C PRO A 505 -13.95 0.99 32.45
N ARG A 506 -12.80 1.51 32.89
CA ARG A 506 -12.68 2.89 33.36
C ARG A 506 -12.78 3.84 32.17
N VAL A 507 -13.61 4.85 32.27
CA VAL A 507 -13.72 5.92 31.29
C VAL A 507 -12.54 6.90 31.46
N ALA A 508 -11.89 7.23 30.35
CA ALA A 508 -10.74 8.13 30.32
C ALA A 508 -10.83 9.10 29.13
N SER A 509 -9.99 10.13 29.13
CA SER A 509 -9.92 11.11 28.06
C SER A 509 -9.17 10.59 26.82
N ALA A 510 -9.46 11.14 25.66
CA ALA A 510 -8.66 10.88 24.45
C ALA A 510 -7.19 11.30 24.60
N ARG A 511 -6.92 12.27 25.48
CA ARG A 511 -5.55 12.68 25.83
C ARG A 511 -4.82 11.57 26.61
N GLU A 512 -5.46 10.93 27.56
CA GLU A 512 -4.87 9.80 28.28
C GLU A 512 -4.56 8.64 27.33
N LEU A 513 -5.41 8.39 26.33
CA LEU A 513 -5.10 7.41 25.29
C LEU A 513 -3.80 7.75 24.56
N ALA A 514 -3.63 9.01 24.14
CA ALA A 514 -2.41 9.46 23.48
C ALA A 514 -1.17 9.30 24.37
N GLU A 515 -1.29 9.60 25.66
CA GLU A 515 -0.21 9.45 26.63
C GLU A 515 0.17 7.96 26.82
N ARG A 516 -0.81 7.06 26.87
CA ARG A 516 -0.57 5.61 26.98
C ARG A 516 0.04 5.02 25.69
N MET A 517 -0.32 5.56 24.55
CA MET A 517 0.25 5.14 23.26
C MET A 517 1.66 5.67 23.02
N ALA A 518 2.07 6.74 23.70
CA ALA A 518 3.33 7.45 23.42
C ALA A 518 4.56 6.53 23.40
N ALA A 519 4.63 5.53 24.28
CA ALA A 519 5.78 4.63 24.35
C ALA A 519 5.64 3.38 23.45
N VAL A 520 4.55 3.21 22.70
CA VAL A 520 4.40 2.05 21.80
C VAL A 520 5.41 2.14 20.66
N GLY A 521 6.29 1.15 20.57
CA GLY A 521 7.42 1.15 19.63
C GLY A 521 8.64 1.94 20.12
N ALA A 522 8.65 2.43 21.39
CA ALA A 522 9.83 3.05 21.94
C ALA A 522 10.97 2.04 22.07
N ASN A 523 12.16 2.43 21.61
CA ASN A 523 13.36 1.59 21.67
C ASN A 523 14.59 2.47 21.89
N PRO A 524 15.05 2.62 23.15
CA PRO A 524 16.19 3.48 23.46
C PRO A 524 17.50 3.08 22.78
N LYS A 525 17.70 1.79 22.49
CA LYS A 525 18.91 1.31 21.78
C LYS A 525 18.96 1.79 20.34
N LEU A 526 17.79 1.99 19.73
CA LEU A 526 17.67 2.53 18.37
C LEU A 526 17.41 4.04 18.34
N GLY A 527 17.32 4.69 19.50
CA GLY A 527 16.97 6.11 19.60
C GLY A 527 15.54 6.43 19.19
N LEU A 528 14.62 5.46 19.26
CA LEU A 528 13.21 5.62 18.87
C LEU A 528 12.34 5.96 20.08
N SER A 529 11.58 7.06 19.98
CA SER A 529 10.70 7.54 21.06
C SER A 529 9.33 6.86 21.11
N GLY A 530 8.93 6.15 20.04
CA GLY A 530 7.62 5.53 19.91
C GLY A 530 6.59 6.38 19.16
N HIS A 531 5.34 6.37 19.62
CA HIS A 531 4.23 7.03 18.93
C HIS A 531 4.41 8.56 18.93
N PRO A 532 4.33 9.24 17.77
CA PRO A 532 4.41 10.70 17.72
C PRO A 532 3.21 11.33 18.41
N ALA A 533 3.41 12.51 19.01
CA ALA A 533 2.34 13.27 19.65
C ALA A 533 1.32 13.75 18.60
N VAL A 534 0.31 12.94 18.33
CA VAL A 534 -0.81 13.26 17.46
C VAL A 534 -2.12 13.09 18.23
N ARG A 535 -3.13 13.88 17.85
CA ARG A 535 -4.47 13.78 18.41
C ARG A 535 -5.06 12.41 18.08
N MET A 536 -5.65 11.75 19.10
CA MET A 536 -6.46 10.56 18.89
C MET A 536 -7.82 10.97 18.33
N GLU A 537 -8.34 10.20 17.39
CA GLU A 537 -9.63 10.47 16.73
C GLU A 537 -10.56 9.27 16.91
N SER A 538 -11.71 9.32 16.29
CA SER A 538 -12.84 8.43 16.53
C SER A 538 -12.54 6.95 16.29
N MET A 539 -11.68 6.60 15.30
CA MET A 539 -11.31 5.21 15.07
C MET A 539 -10.45 4.64 16.20
N ALA A 540 -9.65 5.48 16.86
CA ALA A 540 -8.88 5.09 18.04
C ALA A 540 -9.77 5.05 19.29
N THR A 541 -10.56 6.09 19.56
CA THR A 541 -11.41 6.15 20.76
C THR A 541 -12.63 5.24 20.69
N GLY A 542 -13.01 4.77 19.50
CA GLY A 542 -14.14 3.84 19.29
C GLY A 542 -13.86 2.38 19.67
N ARG A 543 -12.82 2.12 20.50
CA ARG A 543 -12.38 0.80 20.94
C ARG A 543 -12.19 0.75 22.45
N LEU A 544 -12.25 -0.45 22.98
CA LEU A 544 -11.84 -0.74 24.37
C LEU A 544 -10.39 -1.20 24.40
N TYR A 545 -9.69 -0.86 25.46
CA TYR A 545 -8.27 -1.16 25.59
C TYR A 545 -7.97 -1.93 26.88
N ARG A 546 -7.04 -2.89 26.79
CA ARG A 546 -6.38 -3.53 27.94
C ARG A 546 -4.95 -3.00 28.00
N CYS A 547 -4.59 -2.45 29.13
CA CYS A 547 -3.26 -1.87 29.36
C CYS A 547 -2.83 -2.12 30.81
N ALA A 548 -1.73 -2.84 31.02
CA ALA A 548 -1.14 -3.08 32.35
C ALA A 548 -2.15 -3.58 33.44
N GLY A 549 -3.09 -4.43 33.02
CA GLY A 549 -4.11 -4.97 33.96
C GLY A 549 -5.36 -4.09 34.12
N GLU A 550 -5.37 -2.88 33.54
CA GLU A 550 -6.57 -2.02 33.48
C GLU A 550 -7.35 -2.26 32.19
N THR A 551 -8.66 -2.10 32.27
CA THR A 551 -9.56 -2.01 31.12
C THR A 551 -10.05 -0.57 30.98
N LEU A 552 -9.95 -0.02 29.78
CA LEU A 552 -10.17 1.41 29.50
C LEU A 552 -11.12 1.60 28.32
N ALA A 553 -11.98 2.62 28.45
CA ALA A 553 -12.82 3.14 27.40
C ALA A 553 -12.58 4.65 27.28
N PHE A 554 -12.57 5.21 26.07
CA PHE A 554 -12.16 6.60 25.88
C PHE A 554 -13.30 7.45 25.32
N LEU A 555 -13.43 8.67 25.85
CA LEU A 555 -14.33 9.68 25.31
C LEU A 555 -13.91 10.04 23.88
N ALA A 556 -14.86 10.26 22.99
CA ALA A 556 -14.56 10.74 21.66
C ALA A 556 -13.93 12.13 21.72
N ALA A 557 -12.72 12.28 21.17
CA ALA A 557 -11.94 13.52 21.27
C ALA A 557 -12.68 14.77 20.79
N VAL A 558 -13.50 14.64 19.75
CA VAL A 558 -14.28 15.74 19.19
C VAL A 558 -15.38 16.19 20.17
N LEU A 559 -15.95 15.26 20.92
CA LEU A 559 -17.00 15.57 21.92
C LEU A 559 -16.41 16.11 23.23
N GLU A 560 -15.16 15.75 23.55
CA GLU A 560 -14.43 16.19 24.74
C GLU A 560 -13.87 17.62 24.56
N GLU A 561 -13.22 17.92 23.44
CA GLU A 561 -12.59 19.22 23.18
C GLU A 561 -13.56 20.32 22.75
N SER A 562 -14.73 19.95 22.29
CA SER A 562 -15.76 20.90 21.87
C SER A 562 -16.46 21.61 23.04
N THR A 563 -15.96 21.42 24.25
CA THR A 563 -16.55 22.04 25.46
C THR A 563 -16.66 23.57 25.40
N PHE A 564 -15.85 24.23 24.58
CA PHE A 564 -15.95 25.69 24.42
C PHE A 564 -17.15 26.11 23.55
N TYR A 565 -17.39 25.48 22.42
CA TYR A 565 -18.51 25.81 21.50
C TYR A 565 -19.75 24.96 21.76
N LEU A 566 -19.62 23.67 22.03
CA LEU A 566 -20.75 22.79 22.33
C LEU A 566 -21.33 23.02 23.73
N SER A 567 -20.60 23.70 24.62
CA SER A 567 -21.12 24.05 25.95
C SER A 567 -22.28 25.07 25.91
N ASP A 568 -22.35 25.90 24.87
CA ASP A 568 -23.36 26.96 24.74
C ASP A 568 -24.53 26.57 23.82
N ASP A 569 -24.38 25.57 22.97
CA ASP A 569 -25.41 25.08 22.07
C ASP A 569 -25.55 23.55 22.12
N PRO A 570 -26.51 23.00 22.86
CA PRO A 570 -26.76 21.56 22.93
C PRO A 570 -27.21 20.94 21.60
N GLU A 571 -27.74 21.70 20.66
CA GLU A 571 -28.11 21.19 19.33
C GLU A 571 -26.83 20.85 18.52
N GLN A 572 -25.76 21.63 18.67
CA GLN A 572 -24.46 21.30 18.10
C GLN A 572 -23.90 19.99 18.65
N LEU A 573 -24.18 19.61 19.89
CA LEU A 573 -23.82 18.30 20.42
C LEU A 573 -24.53 17.17 19.66
N VAL A 574 -25.80 17.33 19.36
CA VAL A 574 -26.59 16.35 18.60
C VAL A 574 -25.99 16.16 17.20
N ASP A 575 -25.69 17.27 16.50
CA ASP A 575 -25.05 17.25 15.19
C ASP A 575 -23.66 16.58 15.23
N ALA A 576 -22.85 16.90 16.25
CA ALA A 576 -21.53 16.31 16.43
C ALA A 576 -21.61 14.79 16.69
N VAL A 577 -22.53 14.34 17.53
CA VAL A 577 -22.80 12.92 17.78
C VAL A 577 -23.22 12.22 16.49
N GLY A 578 -24.16 12.82 15.73
CA GLY A 578 -24.57 12.27 14.44
C GLY A 578 -23.42 12.16 13.44
N ALA A 579 -22.54 13.17 13.39
CA ALA A 579 -21.36 13.14 12.54
C ALA A 579 -20.38 12.02 12.92
N GLU A 580 -20.14 11.82 14.23
CA GLU A 580 -19.27 10.74 14.74
C GLU A 580 -19.85 9.35 14.48
N LEU A 581 -21.13 9.16 14.69
CA LEU A 581 -21.82 7.91 14.39
C LEU A 581 -21.70 7.55 12.90
N ARG A 582 -21.95 8.52 12.00
CA ARG A 582 -21.77 8.32 10.55
C ARG A 582 -20.32 8.00 10.18
N LEU A 583 -19.36 8.66 10.85
CA LEU A 583 -17.92 8.39 10.62
C LEU A 583 -17.56 6.97 11.01
N LEU A 584 -17.92 6.56 12.22
CA LEU A 584 -17.65 5.21 12.74
C LEU A 584 -18.37 4.16 11.87
N GLN A 585 -19.67 4.31 11.64
CA GLN A 585 -20.42 3.37 10.82
C GLN A 585 -19.78 3.18 9.44
N ARG A 586 -19.50 4.27 8.72
CA ARG A 586 -19.04 4.22 7.33
C ARG A 586 -17.64 3.65 7.16
N HIS A 587 -16.75 3.85 8.12
CA HIS A 587 -15.33 3.58 7.96
C HIS A 587 -14.80 2.41 8.80
N TRP A 588 -15.63 1.86 9.68
CA TRP A 588 -15.26 0.73 10.53
C TRP A 588 -15.04 -0.55 9.71
N ARG A 589 -14.03 -1.35 10.10
CA ARG A 589 -13.67 -2.59 9.38
C ARG A 589 -13.49 -3.80 10.30
N GLN A 590 -13.63 -3.63 11.61
CA GLN A 590 -13.53 -4.72 12.55
C GLN A 590 -14.85 -5.49 12.60
N ALA A 591 -14.78 -6.78 12.93
CA ALA A 591 -15.96 -7.62 13.07
C ALA A 591 -16.87 -7.18 14.22
N GLN A 592 -16.25 -6.78 15.35
CA GLN A 592 -16.97 -6.24 16.49
C GLN A 592 -17.33 -4.77 16.23
N PRO A 593 -18.51 -4.30 16.67
CA PRO A 593 -18.95 -2.92 16.46
C PRO A 593 -18.10 -1.90 17.21
N PRO A 594 -18.01 -0.64 16.71
CA PRO A 594 -17.37 0.46 17.42
C PRO A 594 -18.22 0.94 18.59
N LEU A 595 -17.55 1.55 19.59
CA LEU A 595 -18.17 2.15 20.75
C LEU A 595 -18.00 3.67 20.75
N LEU A 596 -19.08 4.41 20.92
CA LEU A 596 -19.06 5.87 21.10
C LEU A 596 -19.45 6.22 22.53
N LEU A 597 -18.53 6.83 23.28
CA LEU A 597 -18.83 7.40 24.61
C LEU A 597 -19.19 8.88 24.47
N ILE A 598 -20.41 9.22 24.91
CA ILE A 598 -20.94 10.59 24.84
C ILE A 598 -20.86 11.23 26.22
N PRO A 599 -20.00 12.24 26.45
CA PRO A 599 -19.96 12.96 27.72
C PRO A 599 -21.21 13.85 27.87
N VAL A 600 -21.89 13.75 29.00
CA VAL A 600 -22.99 14.63 29.36
C VAL A 600 -22.50 15.60 30.44
N ALA A 601 -22.01 16.76 30.00
CA ALA A 601 -21.42 17.78 30.86
C ALA A 601 -22.51 18.63 31.60
N GLU A 602 -22.13 19.21 32.74
CA GLU A 602 -23.08 19.99 33.59
C GLU A 602 -23.64 21.22 32.88
N GLY A 603 -22.79 22.01 32.23
CA GLY A 603 -23.19 23.24 31.59
C GLY A 603 -24.27 23.04 30.51
N PRO A 604 -24.06 22.21 29.50
CA PRO A 604 -25.06 21.88 28.49
C PRO A 604 -26.36 21.30 29.10
N PHE A 605 -26.22 20.38 30.06
CA PHE A 605 -27.37 19.74 30.68
C PHE A 605 -28.22 20.74 31.49
N GLN A 606 -27.59 21.63 32.27
CA GLN A 606 -28.31 22.64 33.04
C GLN A 606 -29.07 23.66 32.16
N ARG A 607 -28.50 24.04 31.01
CA ARG A 607 -29.12 25.01 30.11
C ARG A 607 -30.25 24.40 29.27
N ARG A 608 -30.05 23.20 28.77
CA ARG A 608 -30.98 22.54 27.84
C ARG A 608 -31.13 21.04 28.12
N PRO A 609 -31.67 20.68 29.32
CA PRO A 609 -31.87 19.25 29.64
C PRO A 609 -32.77 18.55 28.63
N ASP A 610 -33.77 19.28 28.08
CA ASP A 610 -34.69 18.77 27.07
C ASP A 610 -34.00 18.33 25.78
N ALA A 611 -32.96 19.02 25.32
CA ALA A 611 -32.19 18.62 24.13
C ALA A 611 -31.40 17.31 24.38
N ILE A 612 -30.75 17.20 25.53
CA ILE A 612 -30.00 16.00 25.91
C ILE A 612 -30.93 14.80 26.10
N LEU A 613 -32.10 15.01 26.74
CA LEU A 613 -33.09 13.95 26.92
C LEU A 613 -33.70 13.49 25.58
N ARG A 614 -33.92 14.39 24.65
CA ARG A 614 -34.36 14.03 23.29
C ARG A 614 -33.32 13.25 22.53
N LEU A 615 -32.04 13.65 22.61
CA LEU A 615 -30.93 12.86 22.04
C LEU A 615 -30.92 11.44 22.62
N GLY A 616 -31.03 11.32 23.96
CA GLY A 616 -31.10 10.03 24.65
C GLY A 616 -32.26 9.15 24.16
N ALA A 617 -33.47 9.76 24.02
CA ALA A 617 -34.66 9.07 23.53
C ALA A 617 -34.50 8.61 22.06
N GLN A 618 -33.88 9.43 21.20
CA GLN A 618 -33.56 9.03 19.82
C GLN A 618 -32.57 7.89 19.79
N LEU A 619 -31.47 7.94 20.56
CA LEU A 619 -30.52 6.84 20.68
C LEU A 619 -31.18 5.55 21.17
N GLN A 620 -32.11 5.67 22.15
CA GLN A 620 -32.86 4.53 22.69
C GLN A 620 -33.84 3.93 21.66
N SER A 621 -34.30 4.71 20.68
CA SER A 621 -35.15 4.19 19.59
C SER A 621 -34.38 3.28 18.61
N GLY A 622 -33.05 3.14 18.78
CA GLY A 622 -32.20 2.26 17.98
C GLY A 622 -31.58 2.89 16.73
N GLN A 623 -31.79 4.20 16.50
CA GLN A 623 -31.16 4.90 15.39
C GLN A 623 -31.03 6.41 15.65
N LEU A 624 -29.97 7.01 15.08
CA LEU A 624 -29.79 8.46 15.00
C LEU A 624 -29.30 8.83 13.60
N GLU A 625 -30.01 9.77 12.94
CA GLU A 625 -29.69 10.20 11.56
C GLU A 625 -29.47 9.06 10.56
N GLY A 626 -30.25 8.01 10.67
CA GLY A 626 -30.18 6.82 9.80
C GLY A 626 -29.06 5.85 10.13
N VAL A 627 -28.29 6.11 11.20
CA VAL A 627 -27.27 5.17 11.70
C VAL A 627 -27.91 4.28 12.77
N PRO A 628 -27.88 2.93 12.61
CA PRO A 628 -28.31 2.01 13.65
C PRO A 628 -27.38 2.13 14.88
N VAL A 629 -27.98 2.26 16.06
CA VAL A 629 -27.24 2.39 17.33
C VAL A 629 -27.79 1.41 18.37
N HIS A 630 -26.91 1.00 19.28
CA HIS A 630 -27.29 0.23 20.46
C HIS A 630 -26.86 1.04 21.69
N LEU A 631 -27.83 1.69 22.33
CA LEU A 631 -27.61 2.44 23.57
C LEU A 631 -27.64 1.47 24.75
N GLY A 632 -26.59 1.48 25.58
CA GLY A 632 -26.48 0.60 26.74
C GLY A 632 -25.50 1.12 27.78
N ARG A 633 -25.35 0.37 28.85
CA ARG A 633 -24.34 0.60 29.86
C ARG A 633 -23.00 0.02 29.41
N LEU A 634 -21.89 0.65 29.77
CA LEU A 634 -20.57 0.21 29.34
C LEU A 634 -20.21 -1.20 29.83
N ASP A 635 -20.68 -1.61 31.01
CA ASP A 635 -20.48 -2.95 31.56
C ASP A 635 -21.23 -4.05 30.76
N GLU A 636 -22.28 -3.69 30.04
CA GLU A 636 -23.02 -4.56 29.11
C GLU A 636 -22.38 -4.54 27.70
N LEU A 637 -22.07 -3.33 27.21
CA LEU A 637 -21.57 -3.12 25.84
C LEU A 637 -20.15 -3.68 25.64
N GLN A 638 -19.35 -3.78 26.71
CA GLN A 638 -17.96 -4.26 26.60
C GLN A 638 -17.82 -5.67 26.02
N GLU A 639 -18.84 -6.51 26.16
CA GLU A 639 -18.84 -7.89 25.62
C GLU A 639 -19.01 -7.90 24.09
N LEU A 640 -19.62 -6.87 23.53
CA LEU A 640 -19.86 -6.71 22.11
C LEU A 640 -18.78 -5.90 21.40
N ALA A 641 -18.09 -5.02 22.14
CA ALA A 641 -17.19 -4.01 21.59
C ALA A 641 -15.84 -4.59 21.12
N CYS A 642 -15.18 -3.84 20.24
CA CYS A 642 -13.83 -4.16 19.77
C CYS A 642 -12.78 -3.86 20.85
N TRP A 643 -11.91 -4.83 21.14
CA TRP A 643 -10.83 -4.73 22.11
C TRP A 643 -9.45 -4.62 21.45
N VAL A 644 -8.57 -3.84 22.07
CA VAL A 644 -7.16 -3.69 21.70
C VAL A 644 -6.29 -3.91 22.95
N ASP A 645 -5.29 -4.76 22.83
CA ASP A 645 -4.29 -4.95 23.88
C ASP A 645 -3.13 -3.98 23.61
N LEU A 646 -2.92 -3.03 24.52
CA LEU A 646 -1.72 -2.18 24.49
C LEU A 646 -0.59 -2.92 25.23
N PRO A 647 0.62 -2.96 24.64
CA PRO A 647 1.76 -3.55 25.31
C PRO A 647 2.00 -2.84 26.65
N ALA A 648 2.19 -3.61 27.72
CA ALA A 648 2.60 -3.06 29.00
C ALA A 648 3.94 -2.34 28.81
N HIS A 649 3.99 -1.07 29.20
CA HIS A 649 5.22 -0.32 29.16
C HIS A 649 6.21 -0.89 30.17
N GLY A 650 7.35 -1.21 29.69
CA GLY A 650 8.54 -1.21 30.46
C GLY A 650 8.86 -2.49 31.19
N ILE A 651 10.09 -2.52 31.37
CA ILE A 651 10.85 -3.27 32.36
C ILE A 651 10.83 -4.75 32.01
N ASN A 652 11.70 -5.05 31.15
CA ASN A 652 12.69 -6.09 31.26
C ASN A 652 13.21 -6.57 29.93
N GLY A 653 14.47 -6.30 29.79
CA GLY A 653 15.52 -7.16 29.34
C GLY A 653 15.97 -7.05 27.93
#